data_e2b88b97354f280eb4d9c68cbe5cfbd8
#
_entry.id   e2b88b97354f280eb4d9c68cbe5cfbd8
#
_cell.length_a   1.000
_cell.length_b   1.000
_cell.length_c   1.000
_cell.angle_alpha   90.00
_cell.angle_beta   90.00
_cell.angle_gamma   90.00
#
_symmetry.space_group_name_H-M   'P 1'
#
loop_
_entity.id
_entity.type
_entity.pdbx_description
1 polymer ?
#
loop_
_entity_poly.entity_id
_entity_poly.type
_entity_poly.pdbx_seq_one_letter_code
_entity_poly.pdbx_strand_id
1 'polypeptide(L)'
;MTEILSKDFLKNIKDKIQHVKNTNEAEMSIKIPSLTIFNYILKSLKKRAIENKLTLTSINSLDVGYNYDNHGLSTYRISINELENINNILSNIYERENHVVFALLSSYILQKKENILIIEKIKNIQNKIDDIPNNLRFRLSDEKHVDSEIIKKLQFLNNNERNKITFRFKHRLSLTLFEDANIKICTDLTLVKSSNKASNITKGREIYELEVEMTFKKDIKNLDEKYISMFFNEVMYMIKIIQNSDEIISVDESKSVVSKLLHITNTPENNRDLPGMQSASAQIIHIIDTIPNEYSVTDKVDGERHFLMVYKKNVYLISNNLVVKKIKEYNLKEIEKYEETILDGEYLFVKKHQKFMFLGFDILFHKGKDIRDNNSLLQRYELLNDVTTNLFDQKKSIDKYNDIFDLKKIKTYYQKDIKDYVHYMNETLKKSNKKNIILSKYFVFPFGGHPMEIYLYSNLIWEEYTNNAPYLIDGLVYTPMKQKYNIVSSTTVKTILKWKPSSKNSIDFYVLYERDPDTNQILNVYDNSVGNENEDMYNTNENFKEKNKIYRILKLHVGKHVNGKENPVLFQKESNNYIANLYLINNEVRDIEGDIIEDNTVVEFAYDNTLPENFRWIPLRTRMDKTDMVIKYKKKYGNAEWISNKIWVSILDGLEIKDIELLSNLETYEKHYNYLKSKITAKSIEQMRQENKYYQEKSILAASMRDYHNFIKSNIIYTYCALKYNKKSLDILDIGCGRGGDINKFYHSRVGSYIGIDLNYANLFSASDSATSRYNNFKKKFPNFTNM
;
A
#
# COMPACT_ATOMS: atom_id res chain seq x y z
N MET A 1 -17.18 12.62 24.95
CA MET A 1 -17.69 11.26 25.12
C MET A 1 -19.12 11.11 24.58
N THR A 2 -20.07 11.95 25.03
CA THR A 2 -21.48 11.89 24.60
C THR A 2 -21.74 12.30 23.13
N GLU A 3 -20.80 12.91 22.45
CA GLU A 3 -20.90 13.23 21.02
C GLU A 3 -20.65 12.02 20.10
N ILE A 4 -20.01 10.98 20.63
CA ILE A 4 -19.59 9.80 19.88
C ILE A 4 -20.33 8.55 20.33
N LEU A 5 -20.38 8.29 21.64
CA LEU A 5 -21.14 7.20 22.24
C LEU A 5 -22.54 7.69 22.61
N SER A 6 -23.58 6.98 22.18
CA SER A 6 -24.95 7.41 22.52
C SER A 6 -25.17 7.45 24.02
N LYS A 7 -25.99 8.40 24.47
CA LYS A 7 -26.35 8.51 25.90
C LYS A 7 -26.94 7.22 26.44
N ASP A 8 -27.73 6.53 25.61
CA ASP A 8 -28.38 5.26 25.97
C ASP A 8 -27.34 4.13 26.13
N PHE A 9 -26.33 4.07 25.23
CA PHE A 9 -25.25 3.09 25.34
C PHE A 9 -24.47 3.27 26.65
N LEU A 10 -24.07 4.50 26.95
CA LEU A 10 -23.35 4.82 28.18
C LEU A 10 -24.20 4.54 29.43
N LYS A 11 -25.48 4.91 29.43
CA LYS A 11 -26.39 4.65 30.53
C LYS A 11 -26.57 3.16 30.78
N ASN A 12 -26.86 2.40 29.72
CA ASN A 12 -27.05 0.96 29.82
C ASN A 12 -25.82 0.23 30.37
N ILE A 13 -24.62 0.66 30.05
CA ILE A 13 -23.39 0.08 30.61
C ILE A 13 -23.25 0.48 32.08
N LYS A 14 -23.42 1.75 32.42
CA LYS A 14 -23.36 2.24 33.81
C LYS A 14 -24.31 1.46 34.70
N ASP A 15 -25.55 1.26 34.28
CA ASP A 15 -26.56 0.53 35.03
C ASP A 15 -26.12 -0.93 35.29
N LYS A 16 -25.43 -1.58 34.35
CA LYS A 16 -24.96 -2.96 34.47
C LYS A 16 -23.76 -3.11 35.40
N ILE A 17 -22.87 -2.14 35.44
CA ILE A 17 -21.64 -2.20 36.26
C ILE A 17 -21.80 -1.52 37.64
N GLN A 18 -23.01 -1.03 37.95
CA GLN A 18 -23.29 -0.38 39.23
C GLN A 18 -23.14 -1.33 40.39
N HIS A 19 -23.57 -2.60 40.22
CA HIS A 19 -23.49 -3.64 41.22
C HIS A 19 -22.73 -4.85 40.70
N VAL A 20 -21.50 -5.03 41.13
CA VAL A 20 -20.61 -6.04 40.61
C VAL A 20 -20.03 -6.91 41.71
N LYS A 21 -19.75 -8.17 41.37
CA LYS A 21 -19.10 -9.15 42.24
C LYS A 21 -17.62 -9.26 41.91
N ASN A 22 -16.84 -9.79 42.82
CA ASN A 22 -15.43 -10.08 42.60
C ASN A 22 -15.18 -11.12 41.47
N THR A 23 -16.21 -11.87 41.07
CA THR A 23 -16.19 -12.82 39.97
C THR A 23 -16.53 -12.17 38.61
N ASN A 24 -16.98 -10.91 38.62
CA ASN A 24 -17.36 -10.22 37.41
C ASN A 24 -16.14 -9.64 36.66
N GLU A 25 -16.23 -9.65 35.36
CA GLU A 25 -15.28 -9.02 34.41
C GLU A 25 -16.07 -8.15 33.43
N ALA A 26 -15.81 -6.85 33.43
CA ALA A 26 -16.39 -5.92 32.48
C ALA A 26 -15.38 -5.72 31.33
N GLU A 27 -15.77 -6.05 30.12
CA GLU A 27 -14.93 -6.06 28.92
C GLU A 27 -15.53 -5.17 27.84
N MET A 28 -14.74 -4.27 27.26
CA MET A 28 -15.06 -3.55 26.04
C MET A 28 -14.17 -4.04 24.91
N SER A 29 -14.71 -4.87 24.03
CA SER A 29 -14.00 -5.32 22.83
C SER A 29 -14.12 -4.25 21.73
N ILE A 30 -12.99 -3.92 21.11
CA ILE A 30 -12.88 -2.94 20.02
C ILE A 30 -12.38 -3.66 18.77
N LYS A 31 -13.10 -3.53 17.66
CA LYS A 31 -12.73 -4.24 16.42
C LYS A 31 -11.48 -3.66 15.78
N ILE A 32 -10.46 -4.48 15.56
CA ILE A 32 -9.26 -4.13 14.79
C ILE A 32 -9.49 -4.45 13.31
N PRO A 33 -9.35 -3.48 12.40
CA PRO A 33 -9.62 -3.70 10.98
C PRO A 33 -8.52 -4.46 10.23
N SER A 34 -7.24 -4.35 10.65
CA SER A 34 -6.10 -4.87 9.89
C SER A 34 -4.88 -5.17 10.77
N LEU A 35 -3.94 -5.96 10.22
CA LEU A 35 -2.62 -6.20 10.82
C LEU A 35 -1.84 -4.89 11.01
N THR A 36 -1.92 -3.98 10.03
CA THR A 36 -1.28 -2.65 10.11
C THR A 36 -1.72 -1.89 11.36
N ILE A 37 -3.03 -1.87 11.62
CA ILE A 37 -3.57 -1.21 12.83
C ILE A 37 -3.18 -1.96 14.10
N PHE A 38 -3.15 -3.29 14.08
CA PHE A 38 -2.66 -4.08 15.20
C PHE A 38 -1.22 -3.72 15.58
N ASN A 39 -0.31 -3.67 14.59
CA ASN A 39 1.08 -3.30 14.81
C ASN A 39 1.23 -1.84 15.27
N TYR A 40 0.39 -0.94 14.77
CA TYR A 40 0.37 0.45 15.23
C TYR A 40 -0.06 0.57 16.70
N ILE A 41 -1.10 -0.18 17.10
CA ILE A 41 -1.53 -0.25 18.51
C ILE A 41 -0.41 -0.83 19.38
N LEU A 42 0.23 -1.92 18.92
CA LEU A 42 1.35 -2.56 19.62
C LEU A 42 2.49 -1.58 19.89
N LYS A 43 2.93 -0.84 18.88
CA LYS A 43 3.96 0.21 19.02
C LYS A 43 3.50 1.30 20.00
N SER A 44 2.25 1.72 19.93
CA SER A 44 1.67 2.77 20.78
C SER A 44 1.58 2.34 22.25
N LEU A 45 1.17 1.10 22.54
CA LEU A 45 1.12 0.56 23.90
C LEU A 45 2.52 0.44 24.52
N LYS A 46 3.50 -0.06 23.76
CA LYS A 46 4.90 -0.13 24.22
C LYS A 46 5.47 1.26 24.54
N LYS A 47 5.25 2.22 23.66
CA LYS A 47 5.67 3.62 23.87
C LYS A 47 5.03 4.21 25.13
N ARG A 48 3.71 4.05 25.28
CA ARG A 48 2.96 4.56 26.42
C ARG A 48 3.39 3.92 27.74
N ALA A 49 3.70 2.63 27.74
CA ALA A 49 4.21 1.93 28.92
C ALA A 49 5.52 2.58 29.43
N ILE A 50 6.44 2.90 28.50
CA ILE A 50 7.71 3.54 28.84
C ILE A 50 7.50 4.99 29.30
N GLU A 51 6.75 5.80 28.57
CA GLU A 51 6.53 7.22 28.86
C GLU A 51 5.83 7.45 30.21
N ASN A 52 4.85 6.61 30.54
CA ASN A 52 4.04 6.76 31.75
C ASN A 52 4.44 5.77 32.87
N LYS A 53 5.52 5.02 32.70
CA LYS A 53 6.01 4.01 33.66
C LYS A 53 4.91 3.01 34.08
N LEU A 54 4.11 2.55 33.10
CA LEU A 54 3.04 1.58 33.32
C LEU A 54 3.56 0.15 33.16
N THR A 55 2.95 -0.78 33.88
CA THR A 55 3.30 -2.21 33.79
C THR A 55 2.76 -2.80 32.48
N LEU A 56 3.66 -3.34 31.67
CA LEU A 56 3.36 -4.04 30.44
C LEU A 56 3.80 -5.49 30.56
N THR A 57 2.85 -6.43 30.47
CA THR A 57 3.11 -7.86 30.56
C THR A 57 2.82 -8.55 29.24
N SER A 58 3.61 -9.57 28.91
CA SER A 58 3.41 -10.41 27.73
C SER A 58 3.20 -11.86 28.16
N ILE A 59 2.07 -12.45 27.76
CA ILE A 59 1.66 -13.78 28.17
C ILE A 59 1.29 -14.61 26.95
N ASN A 60 1.88 -15.82 26.86
CA ASN A 60 1.44 -16.85 25.95
C ASN A 60 0.52 -17.82 26.70
N SER A 61 -0.63 -18.13 26.13
CA SER A 61 -1.55 -19.12 26.70
C SER A 61 -2.18 -20.00 25.63
N LEU A 62 -2.43 -21.24 25.98
CA LEU A 62 -3.29 -22.14 25.22
C LEU A 62 -4.58 -22.34 26.04
N ASP A 63 -5.67 -21.79 25.51
CA ASP A 63 -7.00 -21.99 26.11
C ASP A 63 -7.72 -23.12 25.39
N VAL A 64 -8.17 -24.10 26.17
CA VAL A 64 -9.04 -25.19 25.71
C VAL A 64 -10.40 -25.01 26.34
N GLY A 65 -11.37 -24.61 25.53
CA GLY A 65 -12.73 -24.31 25.98
C GLY A 65 -13.70 -25.43 25.65
N TYR A 66 -14.53 -25.81 26.63
CA TYR A 66 -15.65 -26.73 26.46
C TYR A 66 -16.96 -25.96 26.66
N ASN A 67 -17.73 -25.78 25.60
CA ASN A 67 -19.06 -25.15 25.63
C ASN A 67 -20.09 -26.19 26.05
N TYR A 68 -20.52 -26.17 27.31
CA TYR A 68 -21.44 -27.19 27.83
C TYR A 68 -22.91 -26.85 27.62
N ASP A 69 -23.23 -25.62 27.29
CA ASP A 69 -24.56 -25.21 26.86
C ASP A 69 -24.69 -25.21 25.32
N ASN A 70 -25.93 -25.34 24.82
CA ASN A 70 -26.18 -25.35 23.38
C ASN A 70 -26.08 -23.97 22.69
N HIS A 71 -25.96 -22.90 23.46
CA HIS A 71 -25.88 -21.53 23.01
C HIS A 71 -24.47 -20.92 23.05
N GLY A 72 -23.48 -21.66 23.62
CA GLY A 72 -22.08 -21.23 23.79
C GLY A 72 -21.91 -20.08 24.78
N LEU A 73 -22.85 -19.90 25.68
CA LEU A 73 -22.84 -18.85 26.70
C LEU A 73 -22.05 -19.25 27.94
N SER A 74 -21.97 -20.54 28.19
CA SER A 74 -21.29 -21.11 29.35
C SER A 74 -20.18 -22.05 28.92
N THR A 75 -18.97 -21.79 29.40
CA THR A 75 -17.75 -22.47 28.94
C THR A 75 -16.88 -22.80 30.13
N TYR A 76 -16.46 -24.07 30.25
CA TYR A 76 -15.31 -24.44 31.08
C TYR A 76 -14.06 -24.18 30.26
N ARG A 77 -13.17 -23.27 30.68
CA ARG A 77 -11.92 -22.90 30.00
C ARG A 77 -10.73 -23.37 30.83
N ILE A 78 -9.94 -24.26 30.25
CA ILE A 78 -8.63 -24.65 30.76
C ILE A 78 -7.59 -23.79 30.06
N SER A 79 -6.82 -23.04 30.85
CA SER A 79 -5.73 -22.20 30.36
C SER A 79 -4.39 -22.77 30.80
N ILE A 80 -3.50 -22.95 29.82
CA ILE A 80 -2.13 -23.40 30.00
C ILE A 80 -1.26 -22.20 29.68
N ASN A 81 -0.49 -21.76 30.66
CA ASN A 81 0.39 -20.60 30.49
C ASN A 81 1.83 -21.04 30.27
N GLU A 82 2.65 -20.11 29.73
CA GLU A 82 4.06 -20.26 29.39
C GLU A 82 4.32 -21.20 28.20
N LEU A 83 5.20 -20.74 27.32
CA LEU A 83 5.48 -21.39 26.02
C LEU A 83 6.02 -22.81 26.20
N GLU A 84 6.85 -23.05 27.20
CA GLU A 84 7.44 -24.36 27.48
C GLU A 84 6.37 -25.38 27.88
N ASN A 85 5.48 -25.00 28.80
CA ASN A 85 4.37 -25.83 29.23
C ASN A 85 3.39 -26.09 28.08
N ILE A 86 3.11 -25.07 27.26
CA ILE A 86 2.26 -25.21 26.09
C ILE A 86 2.86 -26.20 25.11
N ASN A 87 4.14 -26.10 24.79
CA ASN A 87 4.82 -27.02 23.86
C ASN A 87 4.83 -28.46 24.40
N ASN A 88 5.14 -28.64 25.66
CA ASN A 88 5.13 -29.96 26.33
C ASN A 88 3.74 -30.60 26.28
N ILE A 89 2.69 -29.82 26.51
CA ILE A 89 1.33 -30.33 26.45
C ILE A 89 0.88 -30.56 25.02
N LEU A 90 1.16 -29.65 24.10
CA LEU A 90 0.79 -29.82 22.69
C LEU A 90 1.39 -31.08 22.09
N SER A 91 2.64 -31.41 22.38
CA SER A 91 3.25 -32.67 21.91
C SER A 91 2.50 -33.91 22.35
N ASN A 92 1.90 -33.86 23.55
CA ASN A 92 1.15 -34.98 24.13
C ASN A 92 -0.29 -35.08 23.61
N ILE A 93 -0.88 -34.00 23.13
CA ILE A 93 -2.29 -33.91 22.72
C ILE A 93 -2.52 -33.78 21.22
N TYR A 94 -1.45 -33.62 20.42
CA TYR A 94 -1.52 -33.20 19.01
C TYR A 94 -2.40 -34.09 18.13
N GLU A 95 -2.34 -35.40 18.33
CA GLU A 95 -3.11 -36.39 17.54
C GLU A 95 -4.34 -36.94 18.27
N ARG A 96 -4.63 -36.46 19.50
CA ARG A 96 -5.74 -36.98 20.31
C ARG A 96 -7.07 -36.36 19.93
N GLU A 97 -8.14 -37.11 20.14
CA GLU A 97 -9.51 -36.60 20.01
C GLU A 97 -9.80 -35.53 21.08
N ASN A 98 -10.55 -34.51 20.72
CA ASN A 98 -10.77 -33.31 21.53
C ASN A 98 -11.30 -33.63 22.94
N HIS A 99 -12.26 -34.57 23.07
CA HIS A 99 -12.82 -34.95 24.37
C HIS A 99 -11.78 -35.64 25.26
N VAL A 100 -10.90 -36.44 24.67
CA VAL A 100 -9.78 -37.07 25.38
C VAL A 100 -8.76 -36.02 25.82
N VAL A 101 -8.50 -35.01 25.01
CA VAL A 101 -7.63 -33.89 25.39
C VAL A 101 -8.17 -33.14 26.57
N PHE A 102 -9.47 -32.80 26.56
CA PHE A 102 -10.08 -32.06 27.67
C PHE A 102 -10.10 -32.90 28.97
N ALA A 103 -10.41 -34.18 28.86
CA ALA A 103 -10.37 -35.10 29.98
C ALA A 103 -8.94 -35.23 30.58
N LEU A 104 -7.92 -35.36 29.71
CA LEU A 104 -6.52 -35.41 30.17
C LEU A 104 -6.09 -34.13 30.89
N LEU A 105 -6.41 -32.96 30.34
CA LEU A 105 -6.12 -31.68 30.99
C LEU A 105 -6.84 -31.51 32.31
N SER A 106 -8.08 -31.97 32.40
CA SER A 106 -8.84 -32.00 33.68
C SER A 106 -8.14 -32.88 34.71
N SER A 107 -7.57 -34.01 34.31
CA SER A 107 -6.81 -34.87 35.26
C SER A 107 -5.49 -34.21 35.71
N TYR A 108 -4.83 -33.45 34.86
CA TYR A 108 -3.62 -32.69 35.22
C TYR A 108 -3.91 -31.61 36.28
N ILE A 109 -5.08 -30.97 36.22
CA ILE A 109 -5.50 -29.98 37.23
C ILE A 109 -5.71 -30.67 38.59
N LEU A 110 -6.36 -31.82 38.62
CA LEU A 110 -6.56 -32.58 39.86
C LEU A 110 -5.23 -33.06 40.47
N GLN A 111 -4.23 -33.32 39.66
CA GLN A 111 -2.86 -33.65 40.05
C GLN A 111 -2.05 -32.43 40.53
N LYS A 112 -2.67 -31.24 40.56
CA LYS A 112 -2.03 -29.98 40.95
C LYS A 112 -0.77 -29.66 40.11
N LYS A 113 -0.78 -29.98 38.81
CA LYS A 113 0.29 -29.53 37.91
C LYS A 113 0.29 -28.01 37.81
N GLU A 114 1.47 -27.44 37.98
CA GLU A 114 1.68 -26.00 37.94
C GLU A 114 1.30 -25.42 36.53
N ASN A 115 0.84 -24.16 36.50
CA ASN A 115 0.53 -23.40 35.33
C ASN A 115 -0.67 -23.88 34.46
N ILE A 116 -1.55 -24.74 35.02
CA ILE A 116 -2.81 -25.11 34.39
C ILE A 116 -3.96 -24.69 35.31
N LEU A 117 -4.83 -23.82 34.78
CA LEU A 117 -5.98 -23.29 35.51
C LEU A 117 -7.27 -23.64 34.78
N ILE A 118 -8.35 -23.84 35.53
CA ILE A 118 -9.69 -24.00 34.96
C ILE A 118 -10.63 -22.98 35.58
N ILE A 119 -11.39 -22.32 34.73
CA ILE A 119 -12.45 -21.41 35.14
C ILE A 119 -13.74 -21.74 34.42
N GLU A 120 -14.85 -21.43 35.03
CA GLU A 120 -16.16 -21.40 34.41
C GLU A 120 -16.47 -19.94 34.01
N LYS A 121 -16.59 -19.67 32.72
CA LYS A 121 -16.99 -18.35 32.20
C LYS A 121 -18.45 -18.41 31.76
N ILE A 122 -19.29 -17.61 32.42
CA ILE A 122 -20.72 -17.51 32.11
C ILE A 122 -20.98 -16.15 31.48
N LYS A 123 -21.50 -16.18 30.25
CA LYS A 123 -21.87 -15.00 29.44
C LYS A 123 -23.38 -14.87 29.44
N ASN A 124 -23.92 -13.84 30.05
CA ASN A 124 -25.35 -13.55 29.97
C ASN A 124 -25.61 -12.67 28.75
N ILE A 125 -26.55 -13.09 27.89
CA ILE A 125 -26.99 -12.32 26.70
C ILE A 125 -27.47 -10.92 27.10
N GLN A 126 -28.18 -10.80 28.20
CA GLN A 126 -28.68 -9.52 28.72
C GLN A 126 -27.58 -8.56 29.14
N ASN A 127 -26.37 -9.07 29.40
CA ASN A 127 -25.21 -8.27 29.77
C ASN A 127 -24.28 -7.96 28.59
N LYS A 128 -24.72 -8.23 27.36
CA LYS A 128 -24.06 -7.84 26.12
C LYS A 128 -24.73 -6.61 25.54
N ILE A 129 -23.96 -5.58 25.20
CA ILE A 129 -24.41 -4.37 24.55
C ILE A 129 -23.47 -4.07 23.38
N ASP A 130 -24.03 -3.99 22.17
CA ASP A 130 -23.30 -3.68 20.94
C ASP A 130 -23.52 -2.22 20.54
N ASP A 131 -22.46 -1.47 20.26
CA ASP A 131 -22.48 -0.19 19.56
C ASP A 131 -21.94 -0.42 18.14
N ILE A 132 -22.83 -0.78 17.25
CA ILE A 132 -22.50 -1.08 15.84
C ILE A 132 -21.86 0.12 15.14
N PRO A 133 -22.38 1.38 15.31
CA PRO A 133 -21.78 2.56 14.70
C PRO A 133 -20.31 2.81 15.04
N ASN A 134 -19.87 2.34 16.20
CA ASN A 134 -18.48 2.54 16.66
C ASN A 134 -17.67 1.22 16.70
N ASN A 135 -18.23 0.11 16.24
CA ASN A 135 -17.59 -1.23 16.30
C ASN A 135 -17.16 -1.64 17.73
N LEU A 136 -17.98 -1.32 18.70
CA LEU A 136 -17.75 -1.64 20.11
C LEU A 136 -18.71 -2.73 20.59
N ARG A 137 -18.21 -3.56 21.47
CA ARG A 137 -19.01 -4.55 22.17
C ARG A 137 -18.67 -4.57 23.65
N PHE A 138 -19.62 -4.21 24.47
CA PHE A 138 -19.52 -4.38 25.92
C PHE A 138 -20.06 -5.75 26.35
N ARG A 139 -19.39 -6.37 27.31
CA ARG A 139 -19.84 -7.58 28.01
C ARG A 139 -19.53 -7.47 29.50
N LEU A 140 -20.45 -7.97 30.31
CA LEU A 140 -20.21 -8.29 31.71
C LEU A 140 -20.35 -9.80 31.86
N SER A 141 -19.21 -10.48 32.10
CA SER A 141 -19.15 -11.92 32.29
C SER A 141 -18.89 -12.26 33.75
N ASP A 142 -19.26 -13.49 34.14
CA ASP A 142 -18.97 -14.04 35.45
C ASP A 142 -17.94 -15.15 35.30
N GLU A 143 -16.78 -15.02 35.95
CA GLU A 143 -15.68 -15.99 35.92
C GLU A 143 -15.52 -16.60 37.33
N LYS A 144 -15.72 -17.91 37.45
CA LYS A 144 -15.66 -18.63 38.71
C LYS A 144 -14.65 -19.76 38.68
N HIS A 145 -14.06 -20.02 39.83
CA HIS A 145 -13.30 -21.25 40.02
C HIS A 145 -14.22 -22.46 39.94
N VAL A 146 -13.74 -23.52 39.30
CA VAL A 146 -14.49 -24.76 39.12
C VAL A 146 -14.20 -25.71 40.27
N ASP A 147 -15.24 -26.25 40.89
CA ASP A 147 -15.12 -27.21 41.98
C ASP A 147 -14.51 -28.55 41.57
N SER A 148 -13.76 -29.16 42.47
CA SER A 148 -13.08 -30.46 42.23
C SER A 148 -14.02 -31.58 41.77
N GLU A 149 -15.29 -31.58 42.25
CA GLU A 149 -16.31 -32.53 41.79
C GLU A 149 -16.70 -32.35 40.32
N ILE A 150 -16.82 -31.12 39.90
CA ILE A 150 -17.08 -30.80 38.47
C ILE A 150 -15.89 -31.21 37.62
N ILE A 151 -14.66 -30.92 38.08
CA ILE A 151 -13.44 -31.33 37.36
C ILE A 151 -13.35 -32.83 37.21
N LYS A 152 -13.75 -33.62 38.24
CA LYS A 152 -13.82 -35.07 38.15
C LYS A 152 -14.81 -35.55 37.09
N LYS A 153 -15.98 -34.89 36.96
CA LYS A 153 -16.95 -35.19 35.91
C LYS A 153 -16.43 -34.89 34.53
N LEU A 154 -15.65 -33.82 34.38
CA LEU A 154 -15.06 -33.41 33.08
C LEU A 154 -13.99 -34.41 32.57
N GLN A 155 -13.47 -35.28 33.43
CA GLN A 155 -12.57 -36.38 33.00
C GLN A 155 -13.28 -37.47 32.17
N PHE A 156 -14.62 -37.52 32.23
CA PHE A 156 -15.42 -38.55 31.57
C PHE A 156 -16.24 -38.05 30.38
N LEU A 157 -15.77 -36.95 29.74
CA LEU A 157 -16.40 -36.46 28.49
C LEU A 157 -16.35 -37.56 27.40
N ASN A 158 -17.46 -37.69 26.68
CA ASN A 158 -17.60 -38.69 25.63
C ASN A 158 -17.40 -38.10 24.23
N ASN A 159 -17.38 -38.96 23.23
CA ASN A 159 -17.16 -38.54 21.83
C ASN A 159 -18.23 -37.58 21.26
N ASN A 160 -19.44 -37.57 21.83
CA ASN A 160 -20.52 -36.68 21.41
C ASN A 160 -20.20 -35.20 21.74
N GLU A 161 -19.34 -34.97 22.74
CA GLU A 161 -18.93 -33.64 23.17
C GLU A 161 -17.78 -33.02 22.36
N ARG A 162 -17.15 -33.81 21.45
CA ARG A 162 -15.96 -33.38 20.68
C ARG A 162 -16.11 -32.08 19.94
N ASN A 163 -17.28 -31.82 19.38
CA ASN A 163 -17.57 -30.61 18.58
C ASN A 163 -17.80 -29.36 19.42
N LYS A 164 -17.96 -29.51 20.75
CA LYS A 164 -18.13 -28.42 21.72
C LYS A 164 -16.80 -27.90 22.25
N ILE A 165 -15.68 -28.53 21.86
CA ILE A 165 -14.35 -28.20 22.35
C ILE A 165 -13.62 -27.37 21.31
N THR A 166 -13.03 -26.26 21.74
CA THR A 166 -12.27 -25.33 20.91
C THR A 166 -10.91 -25.03 21.54
N PHE A 167 -9.93 -24.82 20.68
CA PHE A 167 -8.55 -24.50 21.06
C PHE A 167 -8.26 -23.07 20.63
N ARG A 168 -7.65 -22.27 21.51
CA ARG A 168 -7.21 -20.91 21.22
C ARG A 168 -5.80 -20.71 21.75
N PHE A 169 -4.84 -20.60 20.85
CA PHE A 169 -3.49 -20.15 21.18
C PHE A 169 -3.46 -18.63 21.14
N LYS A 170 -3.03 -18.01 22.23
CA LYS A 170 -3.04 -16.57 22.43
C LYS A 170 -1.64 -16.06 22.74
N HIS A 171 -1.27 -14.98 22.09
CA HIS A 171 -0.19 -14.12 22.52
C HIS A 171 -0.80 -12.78 22.93
N ARG A 172 -0.84 -12.51 24.25
CA ARG A 172 -1.48 -11.33 24.84
C ARG A 172 -0.43 -10.37 25.37
N LEU A 173 -0.56 -9.11 25.00
CA LEU A 173 0.15 -7.99 25.60
C LEU A 173 -0.87 -7.21 26.45
N SER A 174 -0.63 -7.12 27.75
CA SER A 174 -1.52 -6.47 28.71
C SER A 174 -0.84 -5.24 29.33
N LEU A 175 -1.43 -4.06 29.11
CA LEU A 175 -1.01 -2.81 29.74
C LEU A 175 -1.90 -2.49 30.92
N THR A 176 -1.35 -2.55 32.13
CA THR A 176 -2.07 -2.17 33.36
C THR A 176 -2.07 -0.65 33.48
N LEU A 177 -3.27 -0.06 33.39
CA LEU A 177 -3.49 1.39 33.45
C LEU A 177 -3.69 1.88 34.86
N PHE A 178 -4.43 1.09 35.63
CA PHE A 178 -4.76 1.40 37.00
C PHE A 178 -5.01 0.13 37.80
N GLU A 179 -4.54 0.08 39.03
CA GLU A 179 -4.77 -1.01 39.97
C GLU A 179 -4.78 -0.50 41.39
N ASP A 180 -5.83 -0.84 42.16
CA ASP A 180 -5.94 -0.57 43.59
C ASP A 180 -6.50 -1.78 44.35
N ALA A 181 -6.92 -1.58 45.57
CA ALA A 181 -7.51 -2.63 46.39
C ALA A 181 -8.92 -3.08 45.90
N ASN A 182 -9.55 -2.33 45.00
CA ASN A 182 -10.93 -2.56 44.57
C ASN A 182 -11.02 -3.13 43.16
N ILE A 183 -10.25 -2.54 42.25
CA ILE A 183 -10.33 -2.84 40.84
C ILE A 183 -8.95 -2.87 40.16
N LYS A 184 -8.92 -3.49 38.99
CA LYS A 184 -7.82 -3.37 38.04
C LYS A 184 -8.39 -3.04 36.67
N ILE A 185 -7.78 -2.08 35.96
CA ILE A 185 -8.12 -1.71 34.58
C ILE A 185 -6.91 -1.96 33.69
N CYS A 186 -7.09 -2.73 32.62
CA CYS A 186 -6.06 -3.06 31.65
C CYS A 186 -6.55 -2.82 30.21
N THR A 187 -5.58 -2.62 29.33
CA THR A 187 -5.78 -2.75 27.87
C THR A 187 -5.04 -3.98 27.38
N ASP A 188 -5.76 -4.90 26.79
CA ASP A 188 -5.27 -6.17 26.28
C ASP A 188 -5.26 -6.19 24.76
N LEU A 189 -4.09 -6.37 24.18
CA LEU A 189 -3.90 -6.59 22.74
C LEU A 189 -3.51 -8.04 22.54
N THR A 190 -4.33 -8.82 21.85
CA THR A 190 -4.14 -10.26 21.74
C THR A 190 -4.12 -10.72 20.29
N LEU A 191 -3.09 -11.47 19.93
CA LEU A 191 -3.06 -12.28 18.70
C LEU A 191 -3.58 -13.67 19.05
N VAL A 192 -4.61 -14.12 18.34
CA VAL A 192 -5.26 -15.40 18.60
C VAL A 192 -5.22 -16.28 17.36
N LYS A 193 -4.79 -17.54 17.51
CA LYS A 193 -5.03 -18.61 16.54
C LYS A 193 -6.07 -19.55 17.13
N SER A 194 -7.13 -19.84 16.39
CA SER A 194 -8.24 -20.68 16.87
C SER A 194 -8.46 -21.86 15.97
N SER A 195 -8.74 -23.01 16.55
CA SER A 195 -9.03 -24.23 15.82
C SER A 195 -9.99 -25.14 16.62
N ASN A 196 -10.73 -25.99 15.89
CA ASN A 196 -11.54 -27.05 16.46
C ASN A 196 -10.75 -28.35 16.68
N LYS A 197 -9.43 -28.37 16.37
CA LYS A 197 -8.54 -29.52 16.61
C LYS A 197 -7.19 -29.01 17.08
N ALA A 198 -6.57 -29.72 18.03
CA ALA A 198 -5.25 -29.38 18.56
C ALA A 198 -4.18 -29.35 17.42
N SER A 199 -4.20 -30.33 16.52
CA SER A 199 -3.26 -30.45 15.38
C SER A 199 -3.30 -29.29 14.37
N ASN A 200 -4.36 -28.52 14.35
CA ASN A 200 -4.53 -27.43 13.38
C ASN A 200 -4.34 -26.05 13.99
N ILE A 201 -4.00 -25.94 15.27
CA ILE A 201 -3.97 -24.64 15.97
C ILE A 201 -2.90 -23.70 15.42
N THR A 202 -1.74 -24.23 15.06
CA THR A 202 -0.65 -23.43 14.48
C THR A 202 -0.95 -22.95 13.06
N LYS A 203 -1.80 -23.69 12.33
CA LYS A 203 -2.25 -23.38 10.97
C LYS A 203 -3.52 -22.52 10.93
N GLY A 204 -4.12 -22.23 12.11
CA GLY A 204 -5.33 -21.44 12.23
C GLY A 204 -5.15 -20.01 11.74
N ARG A 205 -6.25 -19.39 11.25
CA ARG A 205 -6.25 -17.98 10.88
C ARG A 205 -5.99 -17.11 12.11
N GLU A 206 -5.15 -16.11 11.96
CA GLU A 206 -4.91 -15.09 12.98
C GLU A 206 -6.12 -14.17 13.15
N ILE A 207 -6.47 -13.94 14.40
CA ILE A 207 -7.53 -13.03 14.84
C ILE A 207 -6.88 -12.02 15.77
N TYR A 208 -7.15 -10.73 15.53
CA TYR A 208 -6.65 -9.63 16.32
C TYR A 208 -7.75 -9.15 17.26
N GLU A 209 -7.49 -9.19 18.57
CA GLU A 209 -8.44 -8.76 19.59
C GLU A 209 -7.83 -7.58 20.37
N LEU A 210 -8.63 -6.54 20.59
CA LEU A 210 -8.32 -5.43 21.48
C LEU A 210 -9.45 -5.29 22.47
N GLU A 211 -9.13 -5.36 23.74
CA GLU A 211 -10.07 -5.33 24.84
C GLU A 211 -9.59 -4.35 25.90
N VAL A 212 -10.50 -3.54 26.40
CA VAL A 212 -10.31 -2.80 27.65
C VAL A 212 -11.08 -3.55 28.71
N GLU A 213 -10.37 -4.05 29.70
CA GLU A 213 -10.94 -4.87 30.78
C GLU A 213 -10.94 -4.11 32.10
N MET A 214 -12.00 -4.30 32.89
CA MET A 214 -12.08 -3.91 34.28
C MET A 214 -12.46 -5.14 35.10
N THR A 215 -11.53 -5.62 35.97
CA THR A 215 -11.73 -6.71 36.89
C THR A 215 -11.93 -6.19 38.29
N PHE A 216 -12.76 -6.88 39.08
CA PHE A 216 -13.16 -6.48 40.43
C PHE A 216 -12.52 -7.40 41.46
N LYS A 217 -11.84 -6.83 42.46
CA LYS A 217 -11.15 -7.58 43.52
C LYS A 217 -12.04 -7.89 44.70
N LYS A 218 -13.23 -7.26 44.78
CA LYS A 218 -14.25 -7.46 45.78
C LYS A 218 -15.63 -7.11 45.24
N ASP A 219 -16.66 -7.51 45.99
CA ASP A 219 -18.04 -7.14 45.68
C ASP A 219 -18.25 -5.63 45.89
N ILE A 220 -18.83 -4.95 44.91
CA ILE A 220 -19.06 -3.51 44.96
C ILE A 220 -20.55 -3.26 44.68
N LYS A 221 -21.24 -2.59 45.59
CA LYS A 221 -22.66 -2.25 45.42
C LYS A 221 -22.90 -0.95 44.65
N ASN A 222 -21.98 0.00 44.77
CA ASN A 222 -22.05 1.28 44.06
C ASN A 222 -20.63 1.60 43.51
N LEU A 223 -20.40 1.35 42.25
CA LEU A 223 -19.11 1.62 41.64
C LEU A 223 -18.91 3.13 41.48
N ASP A 224 -17.75 3.60 41.95
CA ASP A 224 -17.38 5.02 41.85
C ASP A 224 -17.29 5.47 40.37
N GLU A 225 -17.89 6.59 40.08
CA GLU A 225 -17.87 7.23 38.73
C GLU A 225 -16.45 7.43 38.19
N LYS A 226 -15.45 7.61 39.04
CA LYS A 226 -14.05 7.75 38.61
C LYS A 226 -13.56 6.54 37.83
N TYR A 227 -13.87 5.31 38.30
CA TYR A 227 -13.44 4.07 37.61
C TYR A 227 -14.15 3.90 36.28
N ILE A 228 -15.43 4.21 36.23
CA ILE A 228 -16.24 4.19 35.02
C ILE A 228 -15.66 5.20 34.01
N SER A 229 -15.31 6.38 34.47
CA SER A 229 -14.70 7.42 33.63
C SER A 229 -13.32 6.99 33.11
N MET A 230 -12.49 6.35 33.95
CA MET A 230 -11.19 5.83 33.52
C MET A 230 -11.35 4.76 32.44
N PHE A 231 -12.28 3.83 32.62
CA PHE A 231 -12.58 2.77 31.66
C PHE A 231 -13.00 3.32 30.30
N PHE A 232 -13.97 4.25 30.28
CA PHE A 232 -14.41 4.86 29.00
C PHE A 232 -13.37 5.77 28.38
N ASN A 233 -12.58 6.50 29.17
CA ASN A 233 -11.49 7.33 28.64
C ASN A 233 -10.46 6.47 27.92
N GLU A 234 -10.19 5.27 28.46
CA GLU A 234 -9.28 4.34 27.79
C GLU A 234 -9.88 3.81 26.47
N VAL A 235 -11.16 3.43 26.47
CA VAL A 235 -11.85 3.04 25.23
C VAL A 235 -11.76 4.13 24.16
N MET A 236 -12.03 5.38 24.55
CA MET A 236 -11.93 6.53 23.64
C MET A 236 -10.49 6.76 23.15
N TYR A 237 -9.52 6.57 24.04
CA TYR A 237 -8.10 6.66 23.68
C TYR A 237 -7.71 5.58 22.65
N MET A 238 -8.16 4.32 22.83
CA MET A 238 -7.92 3.25 21.89
C MET A 238 -8.57 3.51 20.52
N ILE A 239 -9.79 4.06 20.50
CA ILE A 239 -10.45 4.45 19.24
C ILE A 239 -9.63 5.54 18.52
N LYS A 240 -9.10 6.53 19.23
CA LYS A 240 -8.21 7.55 18.64
C LYS A 240 -6.96 6.94 18.01
N ILE A 241 -6.35 5.96 18.69
CA ILE A 241 -5.20 5.23 18.14
C ILE A 241 -5.58 4.49 16.86
N ILE A 242 -6.69 3.73 16.87
CA ILE A 242 -7.17 2.97 15.72
C ILE A 242 -7.44 3.89 14.53
N GLN A 243 -8.07 5.03 14.77
CA GLN A 243 -8.40 6.02 13.72
C GLN A 243 -7.19 6.89 13.35
N ASN A 244 -6.11 6.83 14.13
CA ASN A 244 -4.95 7.73 14.01
C ASN A 244 -5.40 9.20 13.89
N SER A 245 -6.31 9.63 14.77
CA SER A 245 -6.93 10.94 14.76
C SER A 245 -7.32 11.36 16.17
N ASP A 246 -7.15 12.66 16.48
CA ASP A 246 -7.65 13.22 17.74
C ASP A 246 -9.17 13.40 17.72
N GLU A 247 -9.73 13.58 16.53
CA GLU A 247 -11.17 13.66 16.30
C GLU A 247 -11.73 12.30 15.91
N ILE A 248 -12.53 11.76 16.78
CA ILE A 248 -13.17 10.47 16.56
C ILE A 248 -14.36 10.64 15.63
N ILE A 249 -14.49 9.73 14.68
CA ILE A 249 -15.61 9.67 13.74
C ILE A 249 -16.29 8.30 13.87
N SER A 250 -17.62 8.30 13.86
CA SER A 250 -18.37 7.06 13.87
C SER A 250 -18.27 6.31 12.53
N VAL A 251 -18.48 5.00 12.56
CA VAL A 251 -18.46 4.18 11.33
C VAL A 251 -19.54 4.64 10.36
N ASP A 252 -20.70 5.08 10.86
CA ASP A 252 -21.79 5.53 10.00
C ASP A 252 -21.50 6.91 9.38
N GLU A 253 -20.87 7.82 10.16
CA GLU A 253 -20.38 9.09 9.62
C GLU A 253 -19.32 8.84 8.53
N SER A 254 -18.36 7.96 8.79
CA SER A 254 -17.34 7.57 7.81
C SER A 254 -17.93 6.98 6.53
N LYS A 255 -18.91 6.06 6.66
CA LYS A 255 -19.63 5.50 5.50
C LYS A 255 -20.39 6.58 4.74
N SER A 256 -21.07 7.50 5.44
CA SER A 256 -21.81 8.62 4.82
C SER A 256 -20.89 9.50 3.98
N VAL A 257 -19.68 9.81 4.48
CA VAL A 257 -18.68 10.62 3.77
C VAL A 257 -18.18 9.88 2.53
N VAL A 258 -17.81 8.61 2.65
CA VAL A 258 -17.34 7.80 1.52
C VAL A 258 -18.44 7.62 0.47
N SER A 259 -19.66 7.29 0.87
CA SER A 259 -20.80 7.14 -0.03
C SER A 259 -21.08 8.44 -0.80
N LYS A 260 -21.05 9.59 -0.11
CA LYS A 260 -21.18 10.90 -0.75
C LYS A 260 -20.08 11.17 -1.75
N LEU A 261 -18.81 10.89 -1.37
CA LEU A 261 -17.66 11.05 -2.28
C LEU A 261 -17.83 10.23 -3.56
N LEU A 262 -18.11 8.92 -3.43
CA LEU A 262 -18.28 8.02 -4.57
C LEU A 262 -19.46 8.46 -5.46
N HIS A 263 -20.56 8.86 -4.87
CA HIS A 263 -21.73 9.37 -5.58
C HIS A 263 -21.41 10.61 -6.42
N ILE A 264 -20.83 11.67 -5.82
CA ILE A 264 -20.57 12.93 -6.55
C ILE A 264 -19.46 12.79 -7.58
N THR A 265 -18.53 11.83 -7.38
CA THR A 265 -17.46 11.55 -8.36
C THR A 265 -17.88 10.57 -9.45
N ASN A 266 -19.13 10.07 -9.44
CA ASN A 266 -19.64 9.04 -10.32
C ASN A 266 -18.81 7.76 -10.30
N THR A 267 -18.34 7.38 -9.11
CA THR A 267 -17.51 6.18 -8.89
C THR A 267 -18.41 5.05 -8.36
N PRO A 268 -18.24 3.80 -8.85
CA PRO A 268 -19.01 2.66 -8.36
C PRO A 268 -18.86 2.44 -6.85
N GLU A 269 -19.92 2.09 -6.14
CA GLU A 269 -19.91 1.88 -4.68
C GLU A 269 -18.99 0.75 -4.20
N ASN A 270 -18.68 -0.20 -5.07
CA ASN A 270 -17.75 -1.29 -4.77
C ASN A 270 -16.27 -0.89 -4.96
N ASN A 271 -15.99 0.34 -5.35
CA ASN A 271 -14.63 0.84 -5.46
C ASN A 271 -13.94 0.86 -4.09
N ARG A 272 -12.67 0.52 -4.06
CA ARG A 272 -11.84 0.38 -2.84
C ARG A 272 -10.71 1.40 -2.76
N ASP A 273 -10.51 2.19 -3.80
CA ASP A 273 -9.44 3.16 -3.92
C ASP A 273 -10.01 4.56 -4.22
N LEU A 274 -9.25 5.62 -3.93
CA LEU A 274 -9.65 6.98 -4.30
C LEU A 274 -9.82 7.12 -5.83
N PRO A 275 -10.92 7.72 -6.26
CA PRO A 275 -11.17 8.00 -7.68
C PRO A 275 -10.35 9.21 -8.14
N GLY A 276 -9.12 9.01 -8.56
CA GLY A 276 -8.24 10.11 -8.94
C GLY A 276 -7.31 9.81 -10.11
N MET A 277 -6.68 10.85 -10.65
CA MET A 277 -5.72 10.73 -11.73
C MET A 277 -4.54 9.85 -11.34
N GLN A 278 -4.09 9.03 -12.28
CA GLN A 278 -2.91 8.18 -12.12
C GLN A 278 -1.69 8.86 -12.73
N SER A 279 -0.53 8.54 -12.19
CA SER A 279 0.75 9.08 -12.65
C SER A 279 1.67 7.95 -13.12
N ALA A 280 2.54 8.24 -14.08
CA ALA A 280 3.56 7.33 -14.59
C ALA A 280 4.97 7.87 -14.28
N SER A 281 5.97 6.97 -14.29
CA SER A 281 7.36 7.40 -14.17
C SER A 281 7.82 8.14 -15.42
N ALA A 282 8.50 9.26 -15.24
CA ALA A 282 9.10 10.01 -16.33
C ALA A 282 10.29 9.21 -16.91
N GLN A 283 10.36 9.13 -18.21
CA GLN A 283 11.45 8.53 -18.98
C GLN A 283 12.14 9.60 -19.82
N ILE A 284 13.32 9.32 -20.35
CA ILE A 284 14.08 10.26 -21.18
C ILE A 284 13.22 10.81 -22.35
N ILE A 285 12.42 9.96 -22.99
CA ILE A 285 11.53 10.40 -24.08
C ILE A 285 10.53 11.47 -23.63
N HIS A 286 10.00 11.36 -22.41
CA HIS A 286 9.08 12.36 -21.88
C HIS A 286 9.78 13.70 -21.64
N ILE A 287 11.00 13.66 -21.15
CA ILE A 287 11.82 14.86 -20.93
C ILE A 287 12.09 15.58 -22.25
N ILE A 288 12.38 14.86 -23.33
CA ILE A 288 12.75 15.48 -24.59
C ILE A 288 11.55 15.98 -25.39
N ASP A 289 10.49 15.14 -25.50
CA ASP A 289 9.42 15.41 -26.47
C ASP A 289 8.11 15.87 -25.82
N THR A 290 7.85 15.53 -24.56
CA THR A 290 6.51 15.65 -23.96
C THR A 290 6.40 16.81 -22.99
N ILE A 291 7.37 16.96 -22.10
CA ILE A 291 7.31 17.90 -20.96
C ILE A 291 7.49 19.36 -21.38
N PRO A 292 8.40 19.71 -22.29
CA PRO A 292 8.65 21.10 -22.62
C PRO A 292 7.39 21.85 -23.10
N ASN A 293 7.16 23.03 -22.52
CA ASN A 293 6.06 23.96 -22.83
C ASN A 293 4.62 23.45 -22.59
N GLU A 294 4.43 22.23 -22.15
CA GLU A 294 3.09 21.65 -21.95
C GLU A 294 2.79 21.25 -20.52
N TYR A 295 3.81 21.19 -19.66
CA TYR A 295 3.70 20.75 -18.29
C TYR A 295 4.15 21.84 -17.32
N SER A 296 3.49 21.89 -16.18
CA SER A 296 3.94 22.56 -14.96
C SER A 296 4.80 21.62 -14.13
N VAL A 297 5.57 22.16 -13.18
CA VAL A 297 6.41 21.38 -12.28
C VAL A 297 6.16 21.77 -10.83
N THR A 298 6.21 20.75 -9.95
CA THR A 298 6.18 20.88 -8.49
C THR A 298 7.10 19.82 -7.86
N ASP A 299 7.41 19.99 -6.57
CA ASP A 299 8.12 18.99 -5.79
C ASP A 299 7.34 17.67 -5.70
N LYS A 300 8.05 16.56 -5.54
CA LYS A 300 7.47 15.28 -5.18
C LYS A 300 7.75 14.97 -3.71
N VAL A 301 6.78 15.24 -2.88
CA VAL A 301 6.85 14.89 -1.46
C VAL A 301 6.63 13.38 -1.27
N ASP A 302 7.28 12.80 -0.27
CA ASP A 302 7.01 11.43 0.18
C ASP A 302 5.86 11.45 1.23
N GLY A 303 4.65 11.51 0.74
CA GLY A 303 3.41 11.56 1.51
C GLY A 303 2.42 10.48 1.09
N GLU A 304 1.28 10.46 1.73
CA GLU A 304 0.15 9.60 1.37
C GLU A 304 -0.93 10.43 0.69
N ARG A 305 -1.38 10.00 -0.50
CA ARG A 305 -2.44 10.70 -1.22
C ARG A 305 -3.74 10.66 -0.45
N HIS A 306 -4.35 11.84 -0.26
CA HIS A 306 -5.64 12.01 0.36
C HIS A 306 -6.50 12.99 -0.43
N PHE A 307 -7.82 12.78 -0.37
CA PHE A 307 -8.76 13.86 -0.68
C PHE A 307 -9.10 14.62 0.61
N LEU A 308 -9.18 15.95 0.49
CA LEU A 308 -9.78 16.79 1.52
C LEU A 308 -11.18 17.15 1.04
N MET A 309 -12.22 16.80 1.82
CA MET A 309 -13.61 17.00 1.48
C MET A 309 -14.33 17.84 2.55
N VAL A 310 -15.06 18.86 2.13
CA VAL A 310 -15.99 19.62 2.98
C VAL A 310 -17.37 19.03 2.81
N TYR A 311 -17.95 18.53 3.90
CA TYR A 311 -19.27 17.90 3.89
C TYR A 311 -19.97 18.07 5.24
N LYS A 312 -21.25 18.45 5.22
CA LYS A 312 -22.07 18.72 6.43
C LYS A 312 -21.35 19.61 7.43
N LYS A 313 -20.79 20.72 6.95
CA LYS A 313 -20.07 21.72 7.76
C LYS A 313 -18.86 21.16 8.52
N ASN A 314 -18.27 20.09 8.03
CA ASN A 314 -17.04 19.48 8.56
C ASN A 314 -16.03 19.28 7.46
N VAL A 315 -14.77 19.15 7.84
CA VAL A 315 -13.67 18.84 6.92
C VAL A 315 -13.16 17.44 7.20
N TYR A 316 -13.05 16.66 6.14
CA TYR A 316 -12.58 15.26 6.18
C TYR A 316 -11.37 15.07 5.29
N LEU A 317 -10.42 14.31 5.76
CA LEU A 317 -9.34 13.73 4.96
C LEU A 317 -9.68 12.27 4.66
N ILE A 318 -9.62 11.90 3.39
CA ILE A 318 -9.98 10.56 2.91
C ILE A 318 -8.75 9.96 2.24
N SER A 319 -8.19 8.90 2.83
CA SER A 319 -6.99 8.25 2.31
C SER A 319 -7.26 7.42 1.05
N ASN A 320 -6.20 6.98 0.39
CA ASN A 320 -6.30 6.14 -0.81
C ASN A 320 -7.10 4.84 -0.58
N ASN A 321 -7.11 4.31 0.64
CA ASN A 321 -7.90 3.13 1.02
C ASN A 321 -9.30 3.48 1.57
N LEU A 322 -9.80 4.69 1.30
CA LEU A 322 -11.09 5.22 1.75
C LEU A 322 -11.25 5.28 3.28
N VAL A 323 -10.14 5.40 4.02
CA VAL A 323 -10.17 5.68 5.46
C VAL A 323 -10.40 7.16 5.67
N VAL A 324 -11.40 7.50 6.48
CA VAL A 324 -11.82 8.87 6.73
C VAL A 324 -11.29 9.37 8.07
N LYS A 325 -10.71 10.57 8.08
CA LYS A 325 -10.32 11.32 9.27
C LYS A 325 -11.03 12.67 9.27
N LYS A 326 -11.46 13.12 10.44
CA LYS A 326 -12.06 14.44 10.62
C LYS A 326 -11.00 15.40 11.14
N ILE A 327 -11.00 16.64 10.65
CA ILE A 327 -10.12 17.70 11.13
C ILE A 327 -10.97 18.92 11.55
N LYS A 328 -10.46 19.72 12.49
CA LYS A 328 -11.16 20.91 13.03
C LYS A 328 -10.44 22.23 12.76
N GLU A 329 -9.29 22.21 12.13
CA GLU A 329 -8.44 23.38 11.94
C GLU A 329 -8.84 24.18 10.69
N TYR A 330 -10.09 24.68 10.67
CA TYR A 330 -10.61 25.51 9.58
C TYR A 330 -11.42 26.71 10.11
N ASN A 331 -11.71 27.65 9.23
CA ASN A 331 -12.49 28.84 9.56
C ASN A 331 -13.99 28.49 9.61
N LEU A 332 -14.56 28.48 10.81
CA LEU A 332 -15.96 28.17 11.06
C LEU A 332 -16.96 29.12 10.38
N LYS A 333 -16.55 30.37 10.09
CA LYS A 333 -17.40 31.34 9.41
C LYS A 333 -17.49 31.10 7.91
N GLU A 334 -16.46 30.48 7.35
CA GLU A 334 -16.35 30.25 5.91
C GLU A 334 -16.81 28.84 5.48
N ILE A 335 -16.88 27.89 6.40
CA ILE A 335 -17.10 26.46 6.07
C ILE A 335 -18.37 26.23 5.23
N GLU A 336 -19.46 26.95 5.50
CA GLU A 336 -20.72 26.80 4.77
C GLU A 336 -20.60 27.23 3.30
N LYS A 337 -19.74 28.20 2.99
CA LYS A 337 -19.50 28.63 1.61
C LYS A 337 -18.74 27.62 0.77
N TYR A 338 -18.01 26.68 1.43
CA TYR A 338 -17.19 25.68 0.78
C TYR A 338 -17.80 24.26 0.84
N GLU A 339 -19.09 24.16 1.17
CA GLU A 339 -19.77 22.85 1.18
C GLU A 339 -19.59 22.12 -0.16
N GLU A 340 -19.40 20.80 -0.09
CA GLU A 340 -19.12 19.94 -1.25
C GLU A 340 -17.88 20.38 -2.08
N THR A 341 -16.87 20.89 -1.41
CA THR A 341 -15.55 21.15 -2.02
C THR A 341 -14.64 19.93 -1.83
N ILE A 342 -13.94 19.51 -2.88
CA ILE A 342 -13.00 18.36 -2.84
C ILE A 342 -11.67 18.76 -3.44
N LEU A 343 -10.62 18.68 -2.63
CA LEU A 343 -9.23 18.88 -3.02
C LEU A 343 -8.52 17.54 -3.13
N ASP A 344 -7.58 17.42 -4.08
CA ASP A 344 -6.63 16.33 -4.18
C ASP A 344 -5.27 16.77 -3.65
N GLY A 345 -4.65 15.98 -2.79
CA GLY A 345 -3.41 16.38 -2.15
C GLY A 345 -2.61 15.22 -1.56
N GLU A 346 -1.45 15.56 -1.03
CA GLU A 346 -0.57 14.66 -0.26
C GLU A 346 -0.66 15.02 1.22
N TYR A 347 -0.84 14.01 2.07
CA TYR A 347 -0.87 14.15 3.52
C TYR A 347 0.36 13.48 4.13
N LEU A 348 1.08 14.21 4.97
CA LEU A 348 2.35 13.77 5.54
C LEU A 348 2.53 14.22 6.99
N PHE A 349 3.37 13.50 7.72
CA PHE A 349 3.77 13.87 9.07
C PHE A 349 5.16 14.52 9.08
N VAL A 350 5.25 15.75 9.52
CA VAL A 350 6.50 16.51 9.63
C VAL A 350 7.13 16.26 11.00
N LYS A 351 8.05 15.30 11.08
CA LYS A 351 8.68 14.83 12.33
C LYS A 351 9.29 15.98 13.15
N LYS A 352 9.99 16.93 12.50
CA LYS A 352 10.65 18.06 13.17
C LYS A 352 9.70 18.93 13.97
N HIS A 353 8.45 19.09 13.52
CA HIS A 353 7.44 19.95 14.13
C HIS A 353 6.33 19.17 14.82
N GLN A 354 6.32 17.83 14.76
CA GLN A 354 5.28 16.94 15.30
C GLN A 354 3.87 17.34 14.80
N LYS A 355 3.77 17.72 13.52
CA LYS A 355 2.54 18.18 12.86
C LYS A 355 2.28 17.46 11.57
N PHE A 356 1.03 17.45 11.18
CA PHE A 356 0.61 16.96 9.88
C PHE A 356 0.47 18.11 8.88
N MET A 357 0.78 17.84 7.62
CA MET A 357 0.52 18.74 6.50
C MET A 357 -0.33 18.05 5.45
N PHE A 358 -1.30 18.77 4.91
CA PHE A 358 -1.95 18.42 3.66
C PHE A 358 -1.53 19.45 2.61
N LEU A 359 -0.97 18.96 1.52
CA LEU A 359 -0.49 19.77 0.40
C LEU A 359 -1.39 19.52 -0.81
N GLY A 360 -2.36 20.41 -1.02
CA GLY A 360 -3.28 20.33 -2.15
C GLY A 360 -2.58 20.62 -3.47
N PHE A 361 -2.78 19.79 -4.49
CA PHE A 361 -2.20 19.97 -5.81
C PHE A 361 -3.24 20.05 -6.95
N ASP A 362 -4.48 19.65 -6.71
CA ASP A 362 -5.59 19.84 -7.66
C ASP A 362 -6.93 19.93 -6.89
N ILE A 363 -7.99 20.27 -7.59
CA ILE A 363 -9.33 20.39 -7.05
C ILE A 363 -10.35 19.78 -8.01
N LEU A 364 -11.27 19.00 -7.49
CA LEU A 364 -12.31 18.30 -8.26
C LEU A 364 -13.64 19.04 -8.21
N PHE A 365 -14.01 19.49 -7.02
CA PHE A 365 -15.26 20.20 -6.76
C PHE A 365 -14.97 21.48 -5.98
N HIS A 366 -15.62 22.57 -6.38
CA HIS A 366 -15.54 23.87 -5.71
C HIS A 366 -16.93 24.39 -5.41
N LYS A 367 -17.28 24.49 -4.13
CA LYS A 367 -18.59 25.00 -3.66
C LYS A 367 -19.77 24.27 -4.33
N GLY A 368 -19.71 22.93 -4.36
CA GLY A 368 -20.72 22.06 -4.98
C GLY A 368 -20.66 21.94 -6.50
N LYS A 369 -19.82 22.75 -7.17
CA LYS A 369 -19.69 22.69 -8.63
C LYS A 369 -18.59 21.73 -9.04
N ASP A 370 -18.90 20.77 -9.92
CA ASP A 370 -17.92 19.92 -10.58
C ASP A 370 -17.05 20.74 -11.54
N ILE A 371 -15.75 20.78 -11.30
CA ILE A 371 -14.80 21.53 -12.11
C ILE A 371 -13.80 20.65 -12.82
N ARG A 372 -13.97 19.32 -12.78
CA ARG A 372 -13.06 18.34 -13.43
C ARG A 372 -13.00 18.52 -14.95
N ASP A 373 -14.08 19.03 -15.55
CA ASP A 373 -14.12 19.31 -16.98
C ASP A 373 -13.34 20.55 -17.41
N ASN A 374 -12.89 21.38 -16.48
CA ASN A 374 -12.00 22.49 -16.78
C ASN A 374 -10.63 21.97 -17.22
N ASN A 375 -10.25 22.24 -18.46
CA ASN A 375 -9.00 21.78 -19.05
C ASN A 375 -7.76 22.62 -18.68
N SER A 376 -7.92 23.68 -17.88
CA SER A 376 -6.80 24.48 -17.38
C SER A 376 -6.43 24.11 -15.95
N LEU A 377 -5.27 23.48 -15.77
CA LEU A 377 -4.72 23.21 -14.44
C LEU A 377 -4.57 24.51 -13.64
N LEU A 378 -4.10 25.58 -14.28
CA LEU A 378 -3.90 26.86 -13.63
C LEU A 378 -5.21 27.42 -13.02
N GLN A 379 -6.32 27.35 -13.78
CA GLN A 379 -7.62 27.81 -13.26
C GLN A 379 -8.10 26.95 -12.11
N ARG A 380 -7.94 25.61 -12.17
CA ARG A 380 -8.26 24.72 -11.05
C ARG A 380 -7.38 25.04 -9.84
N TYR A 381 -6.11 25.33 -10.06
CA TYR A 381 -5.18 25.68 -9.01
C TYR A 381 -5.48 27.05 -8.36
N GLU A 382 -5.99 28.01 -9.10
CA GLU A 382 -6.50 29.28 -8.55
C GLU A 382 -7.70 29.07 -7.62
N LEU A 383 -8.61 28.16 -7.98
CA LEU A 383 -9.72 27.75 -7.11
C LEU A 383 -9.25 26.99 -5.86
N LEU A 384 -8.23 26.15 -5.98
CA LEU A 384 -7.61 25.49 -4.84
C LEU A 384 -7.00 26.50 -3.87
N ASN A 385 -6.31 27.52 -4.39
CA ASN A 385 -5.78 28.61 -3.57
C ASN A 385 -6.88 29.46 -2.92
N ASP A 386 -8.05 29.65 -3.55
CA ASP A 386 -9.22 30.27 -2.92
C ASP A 386 -9.63 29.50 -1.66
N VAL A 387 -9.69 28.17 -1.74
CA VAL A 387 -10.04 27.31 -0.59
C VAL A 387 -8.98 27.40 0.52
N THR A 388 -7.70 27.24 0.20
CA THR A 388 -6.64 27.22 1.22
C THR A 388 -6.48 28.60 1.88
N THR A 389 -6.69 29.69 1.14
CA THR A 389 -6.60 31.06 1.67
C THR A 389 -7.76 31.38 2.59
N ASN A 390 -9.00 31.12 2.17
CA ASN A 390 -10.16 31.60 2.91
C ASN A 390 -10.67 30.61 3.97
N LEU A 391 -10.64 29.30 3.66
CA LEU A 391 -11.12 28.29 4.61
C LEU A 391 -10.05 27.90 5.63
N PHE A 392 -8.76 27.96 5.28
CA PHE A 392 -7.66 27.54 6.15
C PHE A 392 -6.72 28.67 6.57
N ASP A 393 -7.01 29.92 6.19
CA ASP A 393 -6.26 31.13 6.54
C ASP A 393 -4.79 31.08 6.09
N GLN A 394 -4.53 30.57 4.89
CA GLN A 394 -3.17 30.40 4.37
C GLN A 394 -2.80 31.48 3.34
N LYS A 395 -1.50 31.72 3.18
CA LYS A 395 -1.00 32.60 2.13
C LYS A 395 -1.20 31.96 0.75
N LYS A 396 -1.57 32.74 -0.23
CA LYS A 396 -1.65 32.30 -1.63
C LYS A 396 -0.27 31.87 -2.13
N SER A 397 -0.20 30.74 -2.82
CA SER A 397 1.06 30.12 -3.28
C SER A 397 1.48 30.53 -4.67
N ILE A 398 0.76 31.45 -5.33
CA ILE A 398 1.11 31.92 -6.67
C ILE A 398 1.28 33.42 -6.67
N ASP A 399 2.50 33.85 -6.99
CA ASP A 399 2.71 35.09 -7.74
C ASP A 399 3.22 34.73 -9.14
N LYS A 400 2.56 35.21 -10.19
CA LYS A 400 3.02 35.01 -11.55
C LYS A 400 4.03 36.07 -11.91
N TYR A 401 5.11 35.64 -12.55
CA TYR A 401 5.94 36.57 -13.31
C TYR A 401 5.09 37.15 -14.45
N ASN A 402 4.86 38.45 -14.43
CA ASN A 402 3.98 39.16 -15.38
C ASN A 402 4.74 40.10 -16.35
N ASP A 403 6.05 40.05 -16.36
CA ASP A 403 6.89 40.88 -17.21
C ASP A 403 7.25 40.19 -18.55
N ILE A 404 7.95 40.85 -19.43
CA ILE A 404 8.41 40.33 -20.72
C ILE A 404 9.32 39.12 -20.47
N PHE A 405 9.21 38.11 -21.31
CA PHE A 405 10.03 36.90 -21.22
C PHE A 405 11.53 37.23 -21.27
N ASP A 406 12.23 36.96 -20.19
CA ASP A 406 13.68 37.07 -20.01
C ASP A 406 14.15 36.00 -19.04
N LEU A 407 14.89 35.02 -19.52
CA LEU A 407 15.35 33.88 -18.74
C LEU A 407 16.13 34.27 -17.48
N LYS A 408 16.94 35.34 -17.52
CA LYS A 408 17.71 35.79 -16.35
C LYS A 408 16.81 36.39 -15.28
N LYS A 409 15.87 37.26 -15.68
CA LYS A 409 14.89 37.85 -14.78
C LYS A 409 13.97 36.80 -14.20
N ILE A 410 13.46 35.87 -15.02
CA ILE A 410 12.61 34.76 -14.62
C ILE A 410 13.33 33.88 -13.60
N LYS A 411 14.60 33.53 -13.83
CA LYS A 411 15.41 32.74 -12.87
C LYS A 411 15.50 33.44 -11.52
N THR A 412 15.84 34.73 -11.52
CA THR A 412 15.97 35.51 -10.28
C THR A 412 14.65 35.63 -9.54
N TYR A 413 13.56 35.82 -10.27
CA TYR A 413 12.22 35.90 -9.71
C TYR A 413 11.81 34.60 -9.02
N TYR A 414 11.83 33.47 -9.72
CA TYR A 414 11.40 32.20 -9.15
C TYR A 414 12.36 31.67 -8.09
N GLN A 415 13.64 31.93 -8.20
CA GLN A 415 14.59 31.58 -7.14
C GLN A 415 14.21 32.26 -5.81
N LYS A 416 13.80 33.53 -5.84
CA LYS A 416 13.31 34.23 -4.68
C LYS A 416 11.96 33.74 -4.21
N ASP A 417 11.01 33.59 -5.13
CA ASP A 417 9.61 33.23 -4.81
C ASP A 417 9.52 31.80 -4.22
N ILE A 418 10.25 30.84 -4.76
CA ILE A 418 10.37 29.47 -4.20
C ILE A 418 10.95 29.51 -2.79
N LYS A 419 12.01 30.28 -2.56
CA LYS A 419 12.64 30.43 -1.26
C LYS A 419 11.70 31.08 -0.26
N ASP A 420 10.99 32.13 -0.66
CA ASP A 420 10.01 32.82 0.21
C ASP A 420 8.85 31.88 0.57
N TYR A 421 8.42 31.01 -0.35
CA TYR A 421 7.37 30.03 -0.08
C TYR A 421 7.84 28.92 0.87
N VAL A 422 9.03 28.36 0.67
CA VAL A 422 9.63 27.35 1.56
C VAL A 422 9.84 27.93 2.97
N HIS A 423 10.31 29.16 3.06
CA HIS A 423 10.41 29.87 4.35
C HIS A 423 9.03 30.04 5.02
N TYR A 424 8.01 30.43 4.26
CA TYR A 424 6.64 30.55 4.76
C TYR A 424 6.10 29.22 5.31
N MET A 425 6.32 28.10 4.64
CA MET A 425 5.93 26.77 5.12
C MET A 425 6.58 26.46 6.48
N ASN A 426 7.90 26.68 6.61
CA ASN A 426 8.63 26.45 7.84
C ASN A 426 8.11 27.30 8.99
N GLU A 427 7.91 28.61 8.75
CA GLU A 427 7.40 29.54 9.77
C GLU A 427 5.94 29.20 10.16
N THR A 428 5.11 28.80 9.22
CA THR A 428 3.74 28.35 9.50
C THR A 428 3.74 27.11 10.41
N LEU A 429 4.56 26.11 10.11
CA LEU A 429 4.71 24.93 10.95
C LEU A 429 5.23 25.27 12.35
N LYS A 430 6.16 26.20 12.45
CA LYS A 430 6.76 26.59 13.72
C LYS A 430 5.79 27.39 14.60
N LYS A 431 5.07 28.36 14.02
CA LYS A 431 4.23 29.31 14.77
C LYS A 431 2.79 28.84 15.01
N SER A 432 2.24 28.00 14.15
CA SER A 432 0.86 27.55 14.28
C SER A 432 0.66 26.62 15.49
N ASN A 433 -0.41 26.80 16.21
CA ASN A 433 -0.86 25.86 17.25
C ASN A 433 -1.72 24.73 16.67
N LYS A 434 -2.06 24.78 15.38
CA LYS A 434 -2.85 23.77 14.67
C LYS A 434 -2.02 22.49 14.49
N LYS A 435 -2.65 21.34 14.66
CA LYS A 435 -2.00 20.03 14.45
C LYS A 435 -1.94 19.66 12.97
N ASN A 436 -2.97 20.02 12.21
CA ASN A 436 -3.05 19.83 10.77
C ASN A 436 -2.88 21.19 10.08
N ILE A 437 -1.92 21.29 9.18
CA ILE A 437 -1.64 22.46 8.35
C ILE A 437 -2.06 22.13 6.91
N ILE A 438 -2.97 22.91 6.36
CA ILE A 438 -3.49 22.69 5.00
C ILE A 438 -2.93 23.79 4.10
N LEU A 439 -2.14 23.43 3.08
CA LEU A 439 -1.52 24.35 2.13
C LEU A 439 -1.76 23.89 0.69
N SER A 440 -1.65 24.81 -0.26
CA SER A 440 -1.49 24.46 -1.67
C SER A 440 -0.04 24.07 -1.94
N LYS A 441 0.21 23.09 -2.80
CA LYS A 441 1.56 22.85 -3.31
C LYS A 441 2.04 24.02 -4.16
N TYR A 442 3.34 24.27 -4.15
CA TYR A 442 3.92 25.28 -5.01
C TYR A 442 4.09 24.74 -6.43
N PHE A 443 3.49 25.38 -7.40
CA PHE A 443 3.62 25.04 -8.82
C PHE A 443 4.32 26.16 -9.59
N VAL A 444 5.19 25.80 -10.52
CA VAL A 444 5.69 26.73 -11.52
C VAL A 444 5.11 26.35 -12.89
N PHE A 445 4.53 27.33 -13.54
CA PHE A 445 3.93 27.22 -14.87
C PHE A 445 4.86 27.88 -15.87
N PRO A 446 5.40 27.13 -16.89
CA PRO A 446 6.23 27.72 -17.93
C PRO A 446 5.54 28.86 -18.68
N PHE A 447 6.29 29.87 -18.97
CA PHE A 447 5.83 31.01 -19.76
C PHE A 447 5.63 30.63 -21.25
N GLY A 448 6.42 29.66 -21.72
CA GLY A 448 6.36 29.13 -23.08
C GLY A 448 7.30 29.80 -24.04
N GLY A 449 8.27 30.55 -23.56
CA GLY A 449 9.25 31.24 -24.38
C GLY A 449 10.42 30.38 -24.86
N HIS A 450 10.80 29.37 -24.09
CA HIS A 450 11.88 28.45 -24.43
C HIS A 450 11.67 27.07 -23.77
N PRO A 451 11.93 25.95 -24.48
CA PRO A 451 11.77 24.59 -23.90
C PRO A 451 12.60 24.33 -22.64
N MET A 452 13.70 25.05 -22.46
CA MET A 452 14.57 24.93 -21.29
C MET A 452 13.91 25.41 -19.98
N GLU A 453 12.87 26.25 -20.05
CA GLU A 453 12.24 26.83 -18.87
C GLU A 453 11.86 25.79 -17.80
N ILE A 454 11.23 24.71 -18.23
CA ILE A 454 10.75 23.69 -17.33
C ILE A 454 11.89 23.03 -16.53
N TYR A 455 13.07 22.87 -17.12
CA TYR A 455 14.23 22.33 -16.45
C TYR A 455 14.87 23.34 -15.50
N LEU A 456 14.88 24.62 -15.89
CA LEU A 456 15.30 25.70 -15.00
C LEU A 456 14.45 25.70 -13.72
N TYR A 457 13.12 25.63 -13.85
CA TYR A 457 12.21 25.58 -12.70
C TYR A 457 12.35 24.29 -11.91
N SER A 458 12.55 23.17 -12.58
CA SER A 458 12.81 21.87 -11.97
C SER A 458 14.05 21.90 -11.08
N ASN A 459 15.13 22.49 -11.58
CA ASN A 459 16.38 22.61 -10.83
C ASN A 459 16.23 23.54 -9.62
N LEU A 460 15.57 24.70 -9.78
CA LEU A 460 15.33 25.65 -8.69
C LEU A 460 14.47 25.03 -7.56
N ILE A 461 13.40 24.31 -7.91
CA ILE A 461 12.57 23.60 -6.94
C ILE A 461 13.41 22.51 -6.26
N TRP A 462 14.13 21.70 -7.01
CA TRP A 462 14.94 20.61 -6.46
C TRP A 462 15.98 21.13 -5.46
N GLU A 463 16.77 22.15 -5.83
CA GLU A 463 17.79 22.74 -4.96
C GLU A 463 17.19 23.31 -3.66
N GLU A 464 16.15 24.14 -3.76
CA GLU A 464 15.57 24.80 -2.59
C GLU A 464 14.86 23.79 -1.67
N TYR A 465 14.06 22.89 -2.26
CA TYR A 465 13.29 21.94 -1.46
C TYR A 465 14.13 20.85 -0.81
N THR A 466 15.17 20.36 -1.49
CA THR A 466 16.06 19.35 -0.92
C THR A 466 16.80 19.89 0.30
N ASN A 467 17.17 21.18 0.29
CA ASN A 467 17.96 21.78 1.34
C ASN A 467 17.14 22.41 2.47
N ASN A 468 15.98 22.98 2.15
CA ASN A 468 15.29 23.89 3.06
C ASN A 468 13.81 23.55 3.34
N ALA A 469 13.19 22.63 2.61
CA ALA A 469 11.79 22.25 2.88
C ALA A 469 11.63 21.55 4.24
N PRO A 470 10.47 21.67 4.89
CA PRO A 470 10.23 21.03 6.19
C PRO A 470 10.03 19.51 6.10
N TYR A 471 10.00 18.95 4.89
CA TYR A 471 9.82 17.55 4.58
C TYR A 471 10.82 17.08 3.50
N LEU A 472 10.98 15.79 3.38
CA LEU A 472 11.84 15.20 2.36
C LEU A 472 11.10 15.10 1.02
N ILE A 473 11.82 15.41 -0.06
CA ILE A 473 11.36 15.18 -1.43
C ILE A 473 12.13 14.02 -2.04
N ASP A 474 11.47 13.24 -2.86
CA ASP A 474 12.05 12.11 -3.56
C ASP A 474 12.11 12.28 -5.08
N GLY A 475 11.72 13.45 -5.58
CA GLY A 475 11.67 13.76 -7.00
C GLY A 475 10.89 15.03 -7.33
N LEU A 476 10.42 15.07 -8.56
CA LEU A 476 9.57 16.13 -9.13
C LEU A 476 8.33 15.52 -9.78
N VAL A 477 7.26 16.31 -9.84
CA VAL A 477 6.02 15.94 -10.53
C VAL A 477 5.75 16.96 -11.64
N TYR A 478 5.55 16.44 -12.83
CA TYR A 478 5.16 17.21 -14.00
C TYR A 478 3.69 16.95 -14.31
N THR A 479 2.88 18.00 -14.33
CA THR A 479 1.44 17.91 -14.55
C THR A 479 1.06 18.66 -15.83
N PRO A 480 0.29 18.04 -16.74
CA PRO A 480 -0.15 18.72 -17.97
C PRO A 480 -0.95 19.97 -17.67
N MET A 481 -0.57 21.11 -18.29
CA MET A 481 -1.22 22.41 -18.05
C MET A 481 -2.61 22.51 -18.68
N LYS A 482 -2.80 21.86 -19.83
CA LYS A 482 -4.04 21.93 -20.64
C LYS A 482 -4.71 20.56 -20.67
N GLN A 483 -5.29 20.16 -19.54
CA GLN A 483 -5.97 18.86 -19.42
C GLN A 483 -7.06 18.90 -18.36
N LYS A 484 -8.17 18.22 -18.63
CA LYS A 484 -9.22 17.94 -17.67
C LYS A 484 -8.72 17.04 -16.55
N TYR A 485 -9.37 17.10 -15.38
CA TYR A 485 -9.11 16.15 -14.31
C TYR A 485 -9.83 14.82 -14.64
N ASN A 486 -9.09 13.84 -15.12
CA ASN A 486 -9.64 12.55 -15.57
C ASN A 486 -9.45 11.46 -14.51
N ILE A 487 -10.53 10.84 -14.07
CA ILE A 487 -10.52 9.70 -13.14
C ILE A 487 -10.19 8.39 -13.87
N VAL A 488 -10.56 8.29 -15.15
CA VAL A 488 -10.33 7.09 -15.96
C VAL A 488 -9.14 7.32 -16.90
N SER A 489 -8.16 6.42 -16.89
CA SER A 489 -7.05 6.45 -17.81
C SER A 489 -7.55 6.13 -19.23
N SER A 490 -7.41 7.05 -20.15
CA SER A 490 -7.60 6.80 -21.58
C SER A 490 -6.27 7.01 -22.30
N THR A 491 -6.06 6.29 -23.36
CA THR A 491 -4.82 6.36 -24.16
C THR A 491 -4.60 7.72 -24.86
N THR A 492 -5.62 8.57 -24.90
CA THR A 492 -5.58 9.91 -25.50
C THR A 492 -5.26 11.01 -24.47
N VAL A 493 -5.15 10.66 -23.19
CA VAL A 493 -4.94 11.60 -22.09
C VAL A 493 -3.46 11.70 -21.76
N LYS A 494 -2.93 12.92 -21.70
CA LYS A 494 -1.57 13.18 -21.21
C LYS A 494 -1.49 12.77 -19.74
N THR A 495 -0.43 12.04 -19.40
CA THR A 495 -0.25 11.45 -18.08
C THR A 495 0.53 12.39 -17.19
N ILE A 496 0.18 12.48 -15.90
CA ILE A 496 1.04 13.08 -14.87
C ILE A 496 2.33 12.26 -14.80
N LEU A 497 3.47 12.92 -14.89
CA LEU A 497 4.78 12.27 -14.91
C LEU A 497 5.53 12.54 -13.61
N LYS A 498 6.04 11.47 -12.99
CA LYS A 498 6.89 11.52 -11.80
C LYS A 498 8.31 11.26 -12.20
N TRP A 499 9.19 12.19 -11.90
CA TRP A 499 10.62 11.98 -12.01
C TRP A 499 11.21 11.72 -10.62
N LYS A 500 12.10 10.73 -10.54
CA LYS A 500 12.96 10.45 -9.39
C LYS A 500 14.38 10.20 -9.89
N PRO A 501 15.41 10.62 -9.14
CA PRO A 501 16.77 10.13 -9.39
C PRO A 501 16.79 8.61 -9.37
N SER A 502 17.65 7.97 -10.16
CA SER A 502 17.72 6.51 -10.25
C SER A 502 17.94 5.86 -8.89
N SER A 503 18.79 6.46 -8.05
CA SER A 503 19.08 6.02 -6.69
C SER A 503 17.90 6.05 -5.71
N LYS A 504 16.83 6.79 -6.04
CA LYS A 504 15.59 6.86 -5.23
C LYS A 504 14.45 6.03 -5.80
N ASN A 505 14.67 5.30 -6.90
CA ASN A 505 13.69 4.37 -7.41
C ASN A 505 13.66 3.10 -6.56
N SER A 506 12.46 2.63 -6.24
CA SER A 506 12.22 1.43 -5.44
C SER A 506 11.15 0.56 -6.06
N ILE A 507 11.20 -0.74 -5.78
CA ILE A 507 10.21 -1.73 -6.20
C ILE A 507 9.67 -2.42 -4.95
N ASP A 508 8.34 -2.56 -4.87
CA ASP A 508 7.71 -3.39 -3.85
C ASP A 508 7.69 -4.83 -4.31
N PHE A 509 8.31 -5.73 -3.56
CA PHE A 509 8.33 -7.15 -3.81
C PHE A 509 7.59 -7.93 -2.73
N TYR A 510 6.88 -8.95 -3.11
CA TYR A 510 6.43 -10.00 -2.22
C TYR A 510 7.59 -10.97 -2.01
N VAL A 511 7.97 -11.20 -0.76
CA VAL A 511 9.20 -11.93 -0.42
C VAL A 511 8.91 -13.30 0.18
N LEU A 512 9.70 -14.27 -0.25
CA LEU A 512 9.75 -15.62 0.30
C LEU A 512 11.19 -15.96 0.63
N TYR A 513 11.43 -16.52 1.82
CA TYR A 513 12.73 -17.03 2.18
C TYR A 513 13.09 -18.30 1.43
N GLU A 514 14.37 -18.44 1.07
CA GLU A 514 14.92 -19.73 0.64
C GLU A 514 14.88 -20.71 1.80
N ARG A 515 14.49 -21.95 1.51
CA ARG A 515 14.35 -23.01 2.52
C ARG A 515 15.18 -24.21 2.14
N ASP A 516 15.68 -24.86 3.15
CA ASP A 516 16.34 -26.15 3.02
C ASP A 516 15.35 -27.19 2.47
N PRO A 517 15.67 -27.92 1.39
CA PRO A 517 14.75 -28.85 0.74
C PRO A 517 14.33 -30.01 1.64
N ASP A 518 15.21 -30.46 2.54
CA ASP A 518 14.98 -31.64 3.36
C ASP A 518 14.24 -31.31 4.65
N THR A 519 14.61 -30.19 5.29
CA THR A 519 14.06 -29.82 6.60
C THR A 519 12.95 -28.78 6.52
N ASN A 520 12.78 -28.11 5.35
CA ASN A 520 11.87 -26.98 5.14
C ASN A 520 12.08 -25.80 6.09
N GLN A 521 13.25 -25.71 6.74
CA GLN A 521 13.64 -24.58 7.57
C GLN A 521 14.23 -23.47 6.72
N ILE A 522 14.13 -22.21 7.19
CA ILE A 522 14.75 -21.07 6.50
C ILE A 522 16.26 -21.27 6.50
N LEU A 523 16.85 -21.18 5.29
CA LEU A 523 18.27 -21.39 5.09
C LEU A 523 19.06 -20.19 5.62
N ASN A 524 20.00 -20.44 6.54
CA ASN A 524 21.00 -19.48 6.98
C ASN A 524 22.32 -19.79 6.26
N VAL A 525 22.86 -18.80 5.57
CA VAL A 525 24.10 -18.94 4.79
C VAL A 525 25.19 -18.12 5.45
N TYR A 526 26.39 -18.72 5.58
CA TYR A 526 27.56 -18.05 6.14
C TYR A 526 28.32 -17.32 5.04
N ASP A 527 28.60 -16.04 5.23
CA ASP A 527 29.43 -15.28 4.33
C ASP A 527 30.91 -15.45 4.70
N ASN A 528 31.58 -16.32 3.95
CA ASN A 528 33.01 -16.58 4.15
C ASN A 528 33.91 -15.53 3.47
N SER A 529 33.37 -14.61 2.70
CA SER A 529 34.14 -13.59 1.95
C SER A 529 34.67 -12.47 2.86
N VAL A 530 34.08 -12.27 4.05
CA VAL A 530 34.44 -11.21 5.01
C VAL A 530 35.59 -11.59 5.96
N GLY A 531 36.34 -12.62 5.69
CA GLY A 531 37.27 -13.22 6.66
C GLY A 531 38.74 -13.12 6.39
N ASN A 532 39.21 -12.67 5.21
CA ASN A 532 40.60 -12.87 4.81
C ASN A 532 41.46 -11.63 4.54
N GLU A 533 40.97 -10.41 4.77
CA GLU A 533 41.78 -9.22 4.58
C GLU A 533 42.12 -8.55 5.92
N ASN A 534 43.34 -8.76 6.40
CA ASN A 534 44.02 -8.09 7.53
C ASN A 534 43.45 -8.38 8.93
N GLU A 535 43.99 -9.37 9.59
CA GLU A 535 43.78 -9.69 11.01
C GLU A 535 44.06 -8.51 11.95
N ASP A 536 44.91 -7.55 11.58
CA ASP A 536 45.30 -6.40 12.43
C ASP A 536 44.23 -5.26 12.45
N MET A 537 43.37 -5.16 11.47
CA MET A 537 42.27 -4.17 11.45
C MET A 537 41.04 -4.55 12.30
N TYR A 538 40.94 -5.80 12.67
CA TYR A 538 39.80 -6.32 13.41
C TYR A 538 39.87 -6.14 14.93
N ASN A 539 41.02 -5.78 15.46
CA ASN A 539 41.25 -5.69 16.91
C ASN A 539 40.80 -4.34 17.53
N THR A 540 40.47 -3.34 16.76
CA THR A 540 40.23 -1.98 17.26
C THR A 540 38.79 -1.45 17.11
N ASN A 541 37.87 -2.16 16.45
CA ASN A 541 36.53 -1.66 16.21
C ASN A 541 35.46 -2.62 16.75
N GLU A 542 34.61 -2.17 17.66
CA GLU A 542 33.53 -2.97 18.26
C GLU A 542 32.52 -3.51 17.23
N ASN A 543 32.44 -2.88 16.04
CA ASN A 543 31.56 -3.31 14.94
C ASN A 543 32.04 -4.56 14.17
N PHE A 544 33.30 -5.01 14.42
CA PHE A 544 33.91 -6.16 13.74
C PHE A 544 33.96 -7.43 14.58
N LYS A 545 33.25 -7.50 15.69
CA LYS A 545 33.19 -8.73 16.52
C LYS A 545 32.49 -9.91 15.87
N GLU A 546 31.81 -9.70 14.72
CA GLU A 546 31.15 -10.77 13.98
C GLU A 546 32.05 -11.30 12.86
N LYS A 547 32.97 -12.21 13.19
CA LYS A 547 33.82 -12.92 12.21
C LYS A 547 33.05 -13.79 11.20
N ASN A 548 31.75 -14.04 11.42
CA ASN A 548 30.90 -14.81 10.53
C ASN A 548 29.58 -14.09 10.36
N LYS A 549 29.46 -13.26 9.33
CA LYS A 549 28.16 -12.69 8.99
C LYS A 549 27.28 -13.78 8.37
N ILE A 550 26.10 -13.93 8.94
CA ILE A 550 25.08 -14.82 8.43
C ILE A 550 24.07 -13.99 7.64
N TYR A 551 23.72 -14.48 6.48
CA TYR A 551 22.66 -13.89 5.68
C TYR A 551 21.57 -14.91 5.34
N ARG A 552 20.37 -14.41 5.00
CA ARG A 552 19.28 -15.19 4.43
C ARG A 552 19.04 -14.77 3.00
N ILE A 553 18.61 -15.71 2.20
CA ILE A 553 18.27 -15.51 0.79
C ILE A 553 16.78 -15.29 0.69
N LEU A 554 16.37 -14.14 0.14
CA LEU A 554 14.99 -13.82 -0.17
C LEU A 554 14.78 -13.95 -1.68
N LYS A 555 13.67 -14.58 -2.06
CA LYS A 555 13.17 -14.62 -3.44
C LYS A 555 12.14 -13.51 -3.63
N LEU A 556 12.42 -12.59 -4.55
CA LEU A 556 11.63 -11.41 -4.84
C LEU A 556 10.60 -11.73 -5.92
N HIS A 557 9.32 -11.51 -5.59
CA HIS A 557 8.20 -11.77 -6.49
C HIS A 557 7.42 -10.50 -6.78
N VAL A 558 6.82 -10.45 -7.96
CA VAL A 558 5.94 -9.38 -8.44
C VAL A 558 4.60 -9.97 -8.84
N GLY A 559 3.55 -9.15 -8.86
CA GLY A 559 2.21 -9.58 -9.20
C GLY A 559 2.01 -9.70 -10.71
N LYS A 560 1.57 -10.86 -11.19
CA LYS A 560 1.20 -11.11 -12.58
C LYS A 560 -0.24 -11.60 -12.68
N HIS A 561 -1.03 -10.92 -13.52
CA HIS A 561 -2.39 -11.35 -13.80
C HIS A 561 -2.43 -12.46 -14.85
N VAL A 562 -2.94 -13.62 -14.45
CA VAL A 562 -3.16 -14.78 -15.34
C VAL A 562 -4.58 -15.27 -15.12
N ASN A 563 -5.37 -15.36 -16.18
CA ASN A 563 -6.76 -15.81 -16.15
C ASN A 563 -7.63 -15.11 -15.10
N GLY A 564 -7.48 -13.79 -14.98
CA GLY A 564 -8.27 -12.96 -14.04
C GLY A 564 -7.86 -13.06 -12.57
N LYS A 565 -6.80 -13.83 -12.26
CA LYS A 565 -6.21 -13.92 -10.92
C LYS A 565 -4.79 -13.36 -10.91
N GLU A 566 -4.43 -12.67 -9.85
CA GLU A 566 -3.07 -12.22 -9.62
C GLU A 566 -2.27 -13.32 -8.93
N ASN A 567 -1.10 -13.65 -9.48
CA ASN A 567 -0.19 -14.65 -8.94
C ASN A 567 1.19 -14.02 -8.73
N PRO A 568 1.93 -14.42 -7.68
CA PRO A 568 3.32 -14.03 -7.50
C PRO A 568 4.20 -14.76 -8.52
N VAL A 569 5.03 -14.01 -9.25
CA VAL A 569 6.04 -14.56 -10.17
C VAL A 569 7.41 -13.98 -9.82
N LEU A 570 8.47 -14.74 -10.00
CA LEU A 570 9.83 -14.27 -9.76
C LEU A 570 10.16 -13.08 -10.65
N PHE A 571 10.73 -12.05 -10.05
CA PHE A 571 11.13 -10.84 -10.78
C PHE A 571 12.32 -11.14 -11.68
N GLN A 572 12.16 -10.97 -12.99
CA GLN A 572 13.20 -11.16 -14.01
C GLN A 572 14.03 -12.44 -13.80
N LYS A 573 13.33 -13.57 -13.72
CA LYS A 573 13.89 -14.90 -13.44
C LYS A 573 15.12 -15.24 -14.29
N GLU A 574 15.12 -14.87 -15.56
CA GLU A 574 16.19 -15.19 -16.51
C GLU A 574 17.51 -14.46 -16.19
N SER A 575 17.46 -13.34 -15.50
CA SER A 575 18.62 -12.52 -15.15
C SER A 575 19.01 -12.64 -13.67
N ASN A 576 18.40 -13.56 -12.90
CA ASN A 576 18.59 -13.75 -11.46
C ASN A 576 18.36 -12.51 -10.58
N ASN A 577 17.70 -11.45 -11.11
CA ASN A 577 17.44 -10.22 -10.37
C ASN A 577 16.41 -10.40 -9.23
N TYR A 578 15.85 -11.58 -9.06
CA TYR A 578 14.92 -11.93 -8.00
C TYR A 578 15.59 -12.37 -6.69
N ILE A 579 16.91 -12.39 -6.61
CA ILE A 579 17.65 -12.82 -5.42
C ILE A 579 18.09 -11.60 -4.60
N ALA A 580 17.78 -11.63 -3.31
CA ALA A 580 18.27 -10.66 -2.35
C ALA A 580 18.88 -11.36 -1.13
N ASN A 581 20.19 -11.19 -0.93
CA ASN A 581 20.90 -11.67 0.25
C ASN A 581 20.91 -10.56 1.30
N LEU A 582 20.36 -10.83 2.49
CA LEU A 582 20.25 -9.87 3.57
C LEU A 582 20.88 -10.42 4.83
N TYR A 583 21.82 -9.64 5.41
CA TYR A 583 22.48 -10.00 6.66
C TYR A 583 21.52 -9.97 7.85
N LEU A 584 21.76 -10.86 8.81
CA LEU A 584 21.01 -10.90 10.07
C LEU A 584 21.49 -9.76 11.01
N ILE A 585 20.51 -9.10 11.60
CA ILE A 585 20.72 -8.14 12.70
C ILE A 585 19.97 -8.72 13.91
N ASN A 586 20.70 -9.10 14.97
CA ASN A 586 20.14 -9.77 16.15
C ASN A 586 19.33 -11.04 15.78
N ASN A 587 19.88 -11.90 14.94
CA ASN A 587 19.30 -13.12 14.42
C ASN A 587 18.05 -12.95 13.53
N GLU A 588 17.72 -11.73 13.13
CA GLU A 588 16.57 -11.44 12.27
C GLU A 588 16.98 -10.60 11.06
N VAL A 589 16.30 -10.78 9.95
CA VAL A 589 16.41 -9.87 8.80
C VAL A 589 15.54 -8.65 9.05
N ARG A 590 16.10 -7.47 8.91
CA ARG A 590 15.40 -6.20 9.16
C ARG A 590 15.53 -5.26 7.98
N ASP A 591 14.49 -4.43 7.80
CA ASP A 591 14.55 -3.30 6.89
C ASP A 591 15.29 -2.09 7.54
N ILE A 592 15.51 -1.03 6.75
CA ILE A 592 16.19 0.18 7.24
C ILE A 592 15.43 0.87 8.39
N GLU A 593 14.10 0.75 8.43
CA GLU A 593 13.28 1.30 9.52
C GLU A 593 13.37 0.46 10.81
N GLY A 594 14.00 -0.73 10.75
CA GLY A 594 14.21 -1.65 11.85
C GLY A 594 13.09 -2.69 12.04
N ASP A 595 12.10 -2.72 11.16
CA ASP A 595 11.04 -3.72 11.18
C ASP A 595 11.56 -5.08 10.70
N ILE A 596 11.11 -6.18 11.32
CA ILE A 596 11.50 -7.54 10.93
C ILE A 596 10.80 -7.88 9.61
N ILE A 597 11.56 -8.41 8.67
CA ILE A 597 11.03 -8.92 7.41
C ILE A 597 10.62 -10.37 7.62
N GLU A 598 9.33 -10.63 7.59
CA GLU A 598 8.79 -11.99 7.70
C GLU A 598 8.52 -12.61 6.32
N ASP A 599 8.40 -13.92 6.30
CA ASP A 599 7.97 -14.67 5.11
C ASP A 599 6.56 -14.25 4.69
N ASN A 600 6.29 -14.21 3.40
CA ASN A 600 4.98 -13.82 2.86
C ASN A 600 4.58 -12.35 3.08
N THR A 601 5.54 -11.47 3.26
CA THR A 601 5.31 -10.01 3.37
C THR A 601 5.64 -9.27 2.08
N VAL A 602 5.15 -8.05 1.95
CA VAL A 602 5.54 -7.14 0.88
C VAL A 602 6.53 -6.13 1.44
N VAL A 603 7.69 -6.04 0.80
CA VAL A 603 8.78 -5.15 1.21
C VAL A 603 9.20 -4.26 0.05
N GLU A 604 9.44 -3.00 0.32
CA GLU A 604 9.97 -2.03 -0.62
C GLU A 604 11.49 -2.10 -0.65
N PHE A 605 12.08 -2.30 -1.85
CA PHE A 605 13.52 -2.40 -2.05
C PHE A 605 14.03 -1.30 -2.98
N ALA A 606 15.16 -0.71 -2.61
CA ALA A 606 16.04 0.02 -3.53
C ALA A 606 17.11 -0.90 -4.11
N TYR A 607 17.72 -0.50 -5.22
CA TYR A 607 18.80 -1.24 -5.86
C TYR A 607 20.08 -0.41 -5.90
N ASP A 608 21.16 -0.95 -5.39
CA ASP A 608 22.49 -0.34 -5.41
C ASP A 608 23.45 -1.21 -6.22
N ASN A 609 23.78 -0.76 -7.42
CA ASN A 609 24.67 -1.47 -8.32
C ASN A 609 26.15 -1.46 -7.91
N THR A 610 26.53 -0.69 -6.90
CA THR A 610 27.89 -0.66 -6.35
C THR A 610 28.18 -1.83 -5.42
N LEU A 611 27.13 -2.49 -4.91
CA LEU A 611 27.24 -3.63 -4.03
C LEU A 611 27.49 -4.94 -4.81
N PRO A 612 28.04 -5.97 -4.14
CA PRO A 612 28.21 -7.29 -4.74
C PRO A 612 26.91 -7.88 -5.28
N GLU A 613 27.00 -8.71 -6.30
CA GLU A 613 25.85 -9.41 -6.86
C GLU A 613 25.05 -10.12 -5.75
N ASN A 614 23.73 -10.13 -5.87
CA ASN A 614 22.76 -10.63 -4.89
C ASN A 614 22.64 -9.84 -3.58
N PHE A 615 23.56 -8.94 -3.26
CA PHE A 615 23.44 -8.00 -2.12
C PHE A 615 22.99 -6.59 -2.54
N ARG A 616 22.69 -6.38 -3.81
CA ARG A 616 22.29 -5.09 -4.40
C ARG A 616 20.91 -4.60 -4.00
N TRP A 617 20.06 -5.48 -3.53
CA TRP A 617 18.72 -5.15 -3.07
C TRP A 617 18.73 -4.74 -1.61
N ILE A 618 18.37 -3.48 -1.33
CA ILE A 618 18.34 -2.89 0.00
C ILE A 618 16.90 -2.77 0.47
N PRO A 619 16.50 -3.43 1.54
CA PRO A 619 15.12 -3.36 2.05
C PRO A 619 14.89 -2.01 2.75
N LEU A 620 14.04 -1.16 2.18
CA LEU A 620 13.76 0.17 2.72
C LEU A 620 12.76 0.10 3.86
N ARG A 621 11.61 -0.54 3.63
CA ARG A 621 10.55 -0.71 4.62
C ARG A 621 9.61 -1.86 4.27
N THR A 622 9.01 -2.44 5.28
CA THR A 622 7.96 -3.44 5.13
C THR A 622 6.61 -2.77 4.88
N ARG A 623 5.95 -3.15 3.78
CA ARG A 623 4.67 -2.58 3.33
C ARG A 623 3.51 -3.35 3.93
N MET A 624 3.15 -3.04 5.19
CA MET A 624 2.07 -3.71 5.91
C MET A 624 0.71 -3.53 5.22
N ASP A 625 0.47 -2.36 4.61
CA ASP A 625 -0.73 -2.06 3.83
C ASP A 625 -0.93 -3.04 2.66
N LYS A 626 0.14 -3.36 1.93
CA LYS A 626 0.12 -4.33 0.82
C LYS A 626 0.14 -5.76 1.32
N THR A 627 0.87 -6.05 2.39
CA THR A 627 0.89 -7.35 3.05
C THR A 627 -0.52 -7.77 3.48
N ASP A 628 -1.29 -6.86 4.08
CA ASP A 628 -2.70 -7.08 4.41
C ASP A 628 -3.55 -7.46 3.18
N MET A 629 -3.30 -6.82 2.04
CA MET A 629 -4.02 -7.13 0.79
C MET A 629 -3.68 -8.53 0.26
N VAL A 630 -2.42 -8.96 0.39
CA VAL A 630 -2.02 -10.32 0.03
C VAL A 630 -2.68 -11.35 0.95
N ILE A 631 -2.62 -11.12 2.26
CA ILE A 631 -3.16 -12.05 3.26
C ILE A 631 -4.67 -12.20 3.09
N LYS A 632 -5.41 -11.09 3.00
CA LYS A 632 -6.89 -11.07 2.98
C LYS A 632 -7.49 -11.43 1.63
N TYR A 633 -6.90 -10.94 0.54
CA TYR A 633 -7.53 -10.96 -0.78
C TYR A 633 -6.72 -11.71 -1.83
N LYS A 634 -5.52 -12.17 -1.50
CA LYS A 634 -4.57 -12.79 -2.46
C LYS A 634 -4.32 -11.90 -3.67
N LYS A 635 -4.08 -10.60 -3.41
CA LYS A 635 -3.86 -9.55 -4.41
C LYS A 635 -2.75 -8.61 -3.95
N LYS A 636 -2.19 -7.87 -4.90
CA LYS A 636 -1.10 -6.89 -4.68
C LYS A 636 0.17 -7.54 -4.14
N TYR A 637 0.60 -8.62 -4.82
CA TYR A 637 1.90 -9.26 -4.58
C TYR A 637 3.06 -8.35 -5.01
N GLY A 638 3.29 -7.28 -4.25
CA GLY A 638 4.21 -6.22 -4.60
C GLY A 638 3.68 -5.31 -5.73
N ASN A 639 4.59 -4.80 -6.56
CA ASN A 639 4.21 -4.10 -7.79
C ASN A 639 3.77 -5.10 -8.87
N ALA A 640 2.92 -4.66 -9.80
CA ALA A 640 2.61 -5.48 -10.97
C ALA A 640 3.87 -5.67 -11.84
N GLU A 641 4.04 -6.85 -12.46
CA GLU A 641 5.23 -7.21 -13.28
C GLU A 641 5.60 -6.11 -14.28
N TRP A 642 4.62 -5.58 -15.02
CA TRP A 642 4.86 -4.55 -16.02
C TRP A 642 5.30 -3.20 -15.41
N ILE A 643 4.82 -2.87 -14.19
CA ILE A 643 5.25 -1.67 -13.45
C ILE A 643 6.68 -1.87 -12.95
N SER A 644 6.97 -3.03 -12.36
CA SER A 644 8.31 -3.36 -11.86
C SER A 644 9.36 -3.29 -12.96
N ASN A 645 9.04 -3.81 -14.14
CA ASN A 645 9.94 -3.74 -15.31
C ASN A 645 10.18 -2.29 -15.78
N LYS A 646 9.16 -1.43 -15.72
CA LYS A 646 9.34 0.00 -16.04
C LYS A 646 10.22 0.72 -15.00
N ILE A 647 10.00 0.44 -13.72
CA ILE A 647 10.84 1.00 -12.65
C ILE A 647 12.27 0.48 -12.79
N TRP A 648 12.46 -0.81 -13.12
CA TRP A 648 13.77 -1.40 -13.34
C TRP A 648 14.55 -0.69 -14.45
N VAL A 649 13.92 -0.38 -15.57
CA VAL A 649 14.53 0.44 -16.62
C VAL A 649 14.95 1.82 -16.09
N SER A 650 14.13 2.43 -15.24
CA SER A 650 14.46 3.73 -14.63
C SER A 650 15.57 3.63 -13.58
N ILE A 651 15.79 2.46 -12.96
CA ILE A 651 16.92 2.20 -12.06
C ILE A 651 18.22 2.06 -12.84
N LEU A 652 18.21 1.30 -13.94
CA LEU A 652 19.42 1.03 -14.74
C LEU A 652 19.83 2.19 -15.63
N ASP A 653 18.88 2.97 -16.14
CA ASP A 653 19.10 3.97 -17.16
C ASP A 653 18.13 5.16 -16.98
N GLY A 654 18.03 5.60 -15.72
CA GLY A 654 17.21 6.73 -15.32
C GLY A 654 17.90 8.07 -15.61
N LEU A 655 17.10 9.12 -15.56
CA LEU A 655 17.59 10.51 -15.59
C LEU A 655 18.08 10.88 -14.19
N GLU A 656 19.28 11.41 -14.14
CA GLU A 656 19.87 11.95 -12.91
C GLU A 656 19.58 13.45 -12.77
N ILE A 657 19.77 13.97 -11.58
CA ILE A 657 19.63 15.42 -11.34
C ILE A 657 20.59 16.22 -12.20
N LYS A 658 21.77 15.68 -12.45
CA LYS A 658 22.77 16.31 -13.32
C LYS A 658 22.28 16.50 -14.76
N ASP A 659 21.43 15.63 -15.26
CA ASP A 659 20.82 15.79 -16.59
C ASP A 659 19.87 17.00 -16.60
N ILE A 660 19.08 17.18 -15.51
CA ILE A 660 18.22 18.34 -15.35
C ILE A 660 19.02 19.62 -15.18
N GLU A 661 20.11 19.61 -14.40
CA GLU A 661 21.02 20.74 -14.26
C GLU A 661 21.60 21.18 -15.60
N LEU A 662 22.10 20.24 -16.42
CA LEU A 662 22.65 20.54 -17.74
C LEU A 662 21.58 21.05 -18.71
N LEU A 663 20.34 20.56 -18.61
CA LEU A 663 19.21 21.08 -19.38
C LEU A 663 18.70 22.44 -18.87
N SER A 664 19.01 22.82 -17.63
CA SER A 664 18.61 24.10 -17.02
C SER A 664 19.53 25.28 -17.38
N ASN A 665 20.65 25.04 -18.04
CA ASN A 665 21.63 26.06 -18.41
C ASN A 665 21.67 26.25 -19.93
N LEU A 666 21.53 27.49 -20.38
CA LEU A 666 21.49 27.87 -21.82
C LEU A 666 22.74 27.40 -22.57
N GLU A 667 23.93 27.43 -21.91
CA GLU A 667 25.22 27.07 -22.57
C GLU A 667 25.32 25.56 -22.82
N THR A 668 24.69 24.75 -21.98
CA THR A 668 24.79 23.27 -22.04
C THR A 668 23.54 22.61 -22.62
N TYR A 669 22.42 23.33 -22.68
CA TYR A 669 21.12 22.82 -23.06
C TYR A 669 21.13 22.03 -24.38
N GLU A 670 21.52 22.66 -25.48
CA GLU A 670 21.48 22.03 -26.82
C GLU A 670 22.37 20.80 -26.92
N LYS A 671 23.57 20.88 -26.35
CA LYS A 671 24.51 19.77 -26.36
C LYS A 671 23.96 18.58 -25.58
N HIS A 672 23.41 18.84 -24.39
CA HIS A 672 22.89 17.79 -23.52
C HIS A 672 21.58 17.24 -24.03
N TYR A 673 20.70 18.09 -24.57
CA TYR A 673 19.46 17.67 -25.21
C TYR A 673 19.73 16.70 -26.37
N ASN A 674 20.69 17.03 -27.27
CA ASN A 674 21.08 16.17 -28.37
C ASN A 674 21.73 14.85 -27.90
N TYR A 675 22.47 14.88 -26.80
CA TYR A 675 23.02 13.69 -26.17
C TYR A 675 21.91 12.75 -25.69
N LEU A 676 20.93 13.27 -24.94
CA LEU A 676 19.79 12.47 -24.46
C LEU A 676 18.93 11.96 -25.63
N LYS A 677 18.73 12.77 -26.65
CA LYS A 677 18.04 12.36 -27.86
C LYS A 677 18.74 11.21 -28.59
N SER A 678 20.07 11.23 -28.64
CA SER A 678 20.86 10.14 -29.22
C SER A 678 20.72 8.82 -28.45
N LYS A 679 20.64 8.88 -27.13
CA LYS A 679 20.35 7.70 -26.29
C LYS A 679 19.00 7.05 -26.61
N ILE A 680 17.96 7.85 -26.82
CA ILE A 680 16.64 7.35 -27.22
C ILE A 680 16.72 6.64 -28.56
N THR A 681 17.36 7.27 -29.54
CA THR A 681 17.46 6.72 -30.91
C THR A 681 18.25 5.41 -30.93
N ALA A 682 19.36 5.34 -30.20
CA ALA A 682 20.14 4.11 -30.05
C ALA A 682 19.35 2.99 -29.37
N LYS A 683 18.64 3.32 -28.29
CA LYS A 683 17.82 2.38 -27.52
C LYS A 683 16.60 1.88 -28.32
N SER A 684 15.97 2.75 -29.08
CA SER A 684 14.88 2.37 -29.99
C SER A 684 15.35 1.42 -31.08
N ILE A 685 16.54 1.62 -31.60
CA ILE A 685 17.15 0.72 -32.60
C ILE A 685 17.49 -0.62 -31.94
N GLU A 686 18.02 -0.62 -30.72
CA GLU A 686 18.37 -1.86 -29.99
C GLU A 686 17.10 -2.62 -29.55
N GLN A 687 16.06 -1.92 -29.09
CA GLN A 687 14.75 -2.51 -28.81
C GLN A 687 14.10 -3.06 -30.07
N MET A 688 14.19 -2.36 -31.22
CA MET A 688 13.73 -2.90 -32.49
C MET A 688 14.51 -4.18 -32.90
N ARG A 689 15.77 -4.30 -32.50
CA ARG A 689 16.59 -5.51 -32.69
C ARG A 689 16.22 -6.64 -31.72
N GLN A 690 15.84 -6.30 -30.50
CA GLN A 690 15.49 -7.28 -29.46
C GLN A 690 13.99 -7.61 -29.44
N GLU A 691 13.11 -6.67 -29.78
CA GLU A 691 11.67 -6.88 -29.87
C GLU A 691 11.26 -7.53 -31.18
N ASN A 692 11.47 -8.79 -31.26
CA ASN A 692 10.80 -9.69 -32.22
C ASN A 692 9.25 -9.73 -32.00
N LYS A 693 8.64 -8.69 -31.42
CA LYS A 693 7.28 -8.73 -30.89
C LYS A 693 6.29 -7.71 -31.46
N TYR A 694 6.51 -7.20 -32.66
CA TYR A 694 5.64 -6.18 -33.24
C TYR A 694 4.15 -6.59 -33.40
N TYR A 695 3.81 -7.88 -33.28
CA TYR A 695 2.46 -8.40 -33.51
C TYR A 695 1.92 -9.35 -32.45
N GLN A 696 2.33 -9.30 -31.20
CA GLN A 696 1.84 -10.28 -30.22
C GLN A 696 0.43 -10.02 -29.69
N GLU A 697 -0.12 -8.81 -29.81
CA GLU A 697 -1.50 -8.52 -29.41
C GLU A 697 -2.27 -7.73 -30.48
N LYS A 698 -3.45 -8.22 -30.84
CA LYS A 698 -4.41 -7.46 -31.65
C LYS A 698 -4.99 -6.35 -30.78
N SER A 699 -4.38 -5.18 -30.82
CA SER A 699 -4.93 -3.99 -30.18
C SER A 699 -6.22 -3.54 -30.88
N ILE A 700 -7.28 -3.38 -30.10
CA ILE A 700 -8.56 -2.82 -30.59
C ILE A 700 -8.43 -1.31 -30.82
N LEU A 701 -7.45 -0.66 -30.20
CA LEU A 701 -7.28 0.80 -30.17
C LEU A 701 -7.05 1.47 -31.53
N ALA A 702 -6.58 0.76 -32.54
CA ALA A 702 -6.34 1.30 -33.86
C ALA A 702 -7.15 0.58 -34.97
N ALA A 703 -8.30 -0.03 -34.62
CA ALA A 703 -9.09 -0.80 -35.57
C ALA A 703 -9.49 0.03 -36.79
N SER A 704 -10.08 1.19 -36.58
CA SER A 704 -10.50 2.08 -37.69
C SER A 704 -9.33 2.55 -38.59
N MET A 705 -8.18 2.83 -37.98
CA MET A 705 -6.97 3.21 -38.73
C MET A 705 -6.41 2.00 -39.51
N ARG A 706 -6.41 0.81 -38.94
CA ARG A 706 -6.02 -0.42 -39.66
C ARG A 706 -6.95 -0.73 -40.82
N ASP A 707 -8.26 -0.54 -40.61
CA ASP A 707 -9.25 -0.75 -41.67
C ASP A 707 -9.07 0.25 -42.81
N TYR A 708 -8.78 1.51 -42.47
CA TYR A 708 -8.43 2.53 -43.46
C TYR A 708 -7.13 2.18 -44.21
N HIS A 709 -6.06 1.80 -43.51
CA HIS A 709 -4.81 1.36 -44.15
C HIS A 709 -5.01 0.13 -45.00
N ASN A 710 -5.84 -0.84 -44.54
CA ASN A 710 -6.16 -2.01 -45.37
C ASN A 710 -6.95 -1.65 -46.62
N PHE A 711 -7.87 -0.68 -46.51
CA PHE A 711 -8.58 -0.15 -47.68
C PHE A 711 -7.63 0.49 -48.70
N ILE A 712 -6.73 1.39 -48.23
CA ILE A 712 -5.73 2.02 -49.10
C ILE A 712 -4.81 0.97 -49.74
N LYS A 713 -4.25 0.03 -48.94
CA LYS A 713 -3.43 -1.07 -49.48
C LYS A 713 -4.17 -1.90 -50.53
N SER A 714 -5.44 -2.21 -50.31
CA SER A 714 -6.24 -2.97 -51.25
C SER A 714 -6.40 -2.23 -52.57
N ASN A 715 -6.69 -0.92 -52.51
CA ASN A 715 -6.80 -0.10 -53.72
C ASN A 715 -5.50 -0.06 -54.52
N ILE A 716 -4.37 0.12 -53.84
CA ILE A 716 -3.05 0.15 -54.51
C ILE A 716 -2.74 -1.22 -55.14
N ILE A 717 -2.87 -2.32 -54.38
CA ILE A 717 -2.56 -3.66 -54.86
C ILE A 717 -3.47 -4.04 -56.04
N TYR A 718 -4.79 -3.80 -55.92
CA TYR A 718 -5.73 -4.14 -56.98
C TYR A 718 -5.58 -3.25 -58.20
N THR A 719 -5.11 -2.02 -58.05
CA THR A 719 -4.88 -1.13 -59.18
C THR A 719 -3.58 -1.47 -59.94
N TYR A 720 -2.49 -1.70 -59.22
CA TYR A 720 -1.19 -1.84 -59.85
C TYR A 720 -0.76 -3.30 -60.08
N CYS A 721 -1.26 -4.26 -59.30
CA CYS A 721 -0.84 -5.66 -59.40
C CYS A 721 -1.86 -6.53 -60.11
N ALA A 722 -3.10 -6.07 -60.34
CA ALA A 722 -4.13 -6.92 -60.94
C ALA A 722 -3.85 -7.23 -62.42
N LEU A 723 -3.93 -8.51 -62.75
CA LEU A 723 -3.72 -9.03 -64.12
C LEU A 723 -4.60 -8.30 -65.15
N LYS A 724 -5.79 -7.83 -64.77
CA LYS A 724 -6.68 -7.13 -65.68
C LYS A 724 -6.15 -5.76 -66.17
N TYR A 725 -5.21 -5.17 -65.42
CA TYR A 725 -4.59 -3.91 -65.76
C TYR A 725 -3.16 -4.07 -66.35
N ASN A 726 -2.62 -5.30 -66.29
CA ASN A 726 -1.27 -5.64 -66.78
C ASN A 726 -1.34 -6.69 -67.88
N LYS A 727 -0.53 -6.55 -68.92
CA LYS A 727 -0.48 -7.49 -70.05
C LYS A 727 0.08 -8.87 -69.63
N LYS A 728 0.82 -8.95 -68.53
CA LYS A 728 1.41 -10.15 -67.94
C LYS A 728 1.20 -10.14 -66.46
N SER A 729 1.14 -11.31 -65.81
CA SER A 729 1.17 -11.44 -64.35
C SER A 729 2.50 -10.89 -63.81
N LEU A 730 2.43 -10.13 -62.72
CA LEU A 730 3.58 -9.52 -62.07
C LEU A 730 4.20 -10.44 -61.05
N ASP A 731 5.50 -10.40 -60.88
CA ASP A 731 6.24 -10.96 -59.78
C ASP A 731 6.35 -9.93 -58.67
N ILE A 732 5.99 -10.31 -57.43
CA ILE A 732 5.88 -9.39 -56.29
C ILE A 732 6.96 -9.73 -55.26
N LEU A 733 7.67 -8.71 -54.83
CA LEU A 733 8.54 -8.72 -53.65
C LEU A 733 7.89 -7.83 -52.57
N ASP A 734 7.45 -8.43 -51.50
CA ASP A 734 6.83 -7.75 -50.32
C ASP A 734 7.86 -7.65 -49.19
N ILE A 735 8.42 -6.47 -49.00
CA ILE A 735 9.45 -6.16 -48.00
C ILE A 735 8.74 -5.75 -46.71
N GLY A 736 8.95 -6.52 -45.63
CA GLY A 736 8.24 -6.34 -44.37
C GLY A 736 6.83 -6.94 -44.41
N CYS A 737 6.72 -8.13 -45.02
CA CYS A 737 5.42 -8.79 -45.23
C CYS A 737 4.70 -9.18 -43.90
N GLY A 738 5.37 -9.07 -42.77
CA GLY A 738 4.83 -9.42 -41.46
C GLY A 738 4.32 -10.87 -41.43
N ARG A 739 3.14 -11.07 -40.91
CA ARG A 739 2.44 -12.37 -40.90
C ARG A 739 1.67 -12.68 -42.20
N GLY A 740 2.02 -12.04 -43.30
CA GLY A 740 1.37 -12.27 -44.57
C GLY A 740 -0.07 -11.75 -44.67
N GLY A 741 -0.35 -10.58 -44.08
CA GLY A 741 -1.68 -9.98 -44.03
C GLY A 741 -2.25 -9.63 -45.42
N ASP A 742 -1.38 -9.42 -46.42
CA ASP A 742 -1.76 -9.00 -47.74
C ASP A 742 -1.76 -10.17 -48.80
N ILE A 743 -1.38 -11.39 -48.39
CA ILE A 743 -1.38 -12.60 -49.26
C ILE A 743 -2.71 -12.75 -50.03
N ASN A 744 -3.83 -12.56 -49.34
CA ASN A 744 -5.16 -12.67 -49.95
C ASN A 744 -5.39 -11.64 -51.06
N LYS A 745 -4.85 -10.42 -50.92
CA LYS A 745 -4.98 -9.34 -51.92
C LYS A 745 -4.18 -9.66 -53.14
N PHE A 746 -2.95 -10.18 -53.02
CA PHE A 746 -2.10 -10.61 -54.11
C PHE A 746 -2.68 -11.80 -54.90
N TYR A 747 -3.30 -12.75 -54.18
CA TYR A 747 -4.03 -13.85 -54.82
C TYR A 747 -5.18 -13.35 -55.70
N HIS A 748 -6.04 -12.47 -55.18
CA HIS A 748 -7.14 -11.92 -55.96
C HIS A 748 -6.67 -11.04 -57.11
N SER A 749 -5.50 -10.47 -57.00
CA SER A 749 -4.83 -9.71 -58.10
C SER A 749 -4.25 -10.62 -59.20
N ARG A 750 -4.22 -11.95 -58.98
CA ARG A 750 -3.67 -12.96 -59.89
C ARG A 750 -2.20 -12.66 -60.28
N VAL A 751 -1.36 -12.41 -59.27
CA VAL A 751 0.09 -12.22 -59.46
C VAL A 751 0.77 -13.51 -59.90
N GLY A 752 1.88 -13.42 -60.63
CA GLY A 752 2.61 -14.57 -61.15
C GLY A 752 3.38 -15.27 -60.06
N SER A 753 4.16 -14.54 -59.28
CA SER A 753 4.84 -15.05 -58.10
C SER A 753 4.83 -14.03 -56.96
N TYR A 754 5.00 -14.50 -55.74
CA TYR A 754 5.08 -13.66 -54.56
C TYR A 754 6.22 -14.12 -53.67
N ILE A 755 7.09 -13.21 -53.29
CA ILE A 755 8.14 -13.42 -52.31
C ILE A 755 7.93 -12.41 -51.19
N GLY A 756 7.63 -12.92 -49.98
CA GLY A 756 7.54 -12.10 -48.80
C GLY A 756 8.79 -12.26 -47.94
N ILE A 757 9.37 -11.14 -47.49
CA ILE A 757 10.51 -11.12 -46.59
C ILE A 757 10.15 -10.33 -45.34
N ASP A 758 10.57 -10.80 -44.17
CA ASP A 758 10.38 -10.10 -42.89
C ASP A 758 11.58 -10.37 -41.98
N LEU A 759 11.95 -9.39 -41.19
CA LEU A 759 13.07 -9.53 -40.25
C LEU A 759 12.78 -10.50 -39.13
N ASN A 760 11.51 -10.67 -38.78
CA ASN A 760 11.06 -11.48 -37.67
C ASN A 760 10.72 -12.91 -38.08
N TYR A 761 11.56 -13.88 -37.71
CA TYR A 761 11.36 -15.30 -37.97
C TYR A 761 9.98 -15.83 -37.52
N ALA A 762 9.49 -15.39 -36.34
CA ALA A 762 8.20 -15.83 -35.82
C ALA A 762 7.02 -15.34 -36.69
N ASN A 763 7.12 -14.18 -37.33
CA ASN A 763 6.12 -13.70 -38.28
C ASN A 763 6.03 -14.59 -39.51
N LEU A 764 7.14 -15.16 -39.95
CA LEU A 764 7.21 -16.03 -41.11
C LEU A 764 6.81 -17.47 -40.79
N PHE A 765 7.28 -18.03 -39.66
CA PHE A 765 7.30 -19.48 -39.46
C PHE A 765 6.71 -19.97 -38.11
N SER A 766 6.07 -19.14 -37.27
CA SER A 766 5.44 -19.65 -36.05
C SER A 766 4.30 -20.63 -36.34
N ALA A 767 4.04 -21.55 -35.42
CA ALA A 767 3.02 -22.58 -35.56
C ALA A 767 1.58 -22.04 -35.69
N SER A 768 1.34 -20.86 -35.10
CA SER A 768 0.04 -20.16 -35.17
C SER A 768 0.20 -18.73 -35.69
N ASP A 769 -0.69 -18.32 -36.59
CA ASP A 769 -0.80 -16.93 -37.10
C ASP A 769 0.51 -16.35 -37.67
N SER A 770 1.23 -17.13 -38.49
CA SER A 770 2.41 -16.72 -39.28
C SER A 770 2.10 -16.62 -40.75
N ALA A 771 3.00 -16.03 -41.56
CA ALA A 771 2.86 -15.97 -43.00
C ALA A 771 2.72 -17.38 -43.61
N THR A 772 3.56 -18.33 -43.19
CA THR A 772 3.47 -19.74 -43.61
C THR A 772 2.17 -20.41 -43.17
N SER A 773 1.73 -20.18 -41.91
CA SER A 773 0.46 -20.70 -41.42
C SER A 773 -0.73 -20.16 -42.22
N ARG A 774 -0.73 -18.86 -42.52
CA ARG A 774 -1.78 -18.24 -43.35
C ARG A 774 -1.74 -18.74 -44.79
N TYR A 775 -0.55 -18.88 -45.39
CA TYR A 775 -0.40 -19.49 -46.70
C TYR A 775 -0.93 -20.90 -46.73
N ASN A 776 -0.60 -21.75 -45.77
CA ASN A 776 -1.07 -23.14 -45.71
C ASN A 776 -2.59 -23.21 -45.56
N ASN A 777 -3.18 -22.34 -44.75
CA ASN A 777 -4.63 -22.26 -44.58
C ASN A 777 -5.30 -21.78 -45.87
N PHE A 778 -4.65 -20.83 -46.59
CA PHE A 778 -5.13 -20.31 -47.83
C PHE A 778 -5.05 -21.37 -48.96
N LYS A 779 -3.96 -22.14 -49.00
CA LYS A 779 -3.77 -23.27 -49.94
C LYS A 779 -4.81 -24.37 -49.72
N LYS A 780 -5.17 -24.67 -48.47
CA LYS A 780 -6.26 -25.61 -48.19
C LYS A 780 -7.62 -25.12 -48.71
N LYS A 781 -7.87 -23.83 -48.68
CA LYS A 781 -9.10 -23.21 -49.18
C LYS A 781 -9.15 -23.07 -50.69
N PHE A 782 -7.99 -22.90 -51.32
CA PHE A 782 -7.81 -22.71 -52.76
C PHE A 782 -6.71 -23.67 -53.28
N PRO A 783 -7.03 -24.95 -53.54
CA PRO A 783 -6.04 -26.01 -53.89
C PRO A 783 -5.20 -25.71 -55.16
N ASN A 784 -5.75 -24.94 -56.07
CA ASN A 784 -5.06 -24.55 -57.35
C ASN A 784 -4.08 -23.38 -57.18
N PHE A 785 -3.82 -22.99 -55.99
CA PHE A 785 -2.89 -21.92 -55.70
C PHE A 785 -1.46 -22.43 -55.53
N THR A 786 -0.64 -22.33 -56.62
CA THR A 786 0.70 -22.96 -56.73
C THR A 786 1.89 -22.01 -56.76
N ASN A 787 1.66 -20.67 -56.82
CA ASN A 787 2.73 -19.73 -57.17
C ASN A 787 3.17 -18.80 -56.03
N MET A 788 3.21 -19.26 -54.80
CA MET A 788 3.82 -18.51 -53.68
C MET A 788 4.93 -19.32 -53.04
#